data_8170e4f63e4ed788b28466ee51d20629
#
_entry.id   8170e4f63e4ed788b28466ee51d20629
#
_cell.length_a   1.000
_cell.length_b   1.000
_cell.length_c   1.000
_cell.angle_alpha   90.00
_cell.angle_beta   90.00
_cell.angle_gamma   90.00
#
_symmetry.space_group_name_H-M   'P 1'
#
loop_
_entity.id
_entity.type
_entity.pdbx_description
1 polymer ?
#
loop_
_entity_poly.entity_id
_entity_poly.type
_entity_poly.pdbx_seq_one_letter_code
_entity_poly.pdbx_strand_id
1 'polypeptide(L)'
;MHRILLASFLAAATLHAENWTQFRGSNGSGVSSSKSLPMDFSAHKNIAWKARIGDGVGSAIIQDGAVYVTGMVGESKAAMHAFDAATGTLKWRTEFETGTLPRITPPNSHAAATPATDGERVYIHFSTIGLLSLDCATGKEAWRYSMPRPAYLMDWGAASSPIVHDGMVIFCQDDDLAPFLVAVDAQTGKEKWKTPRKDMLAGYAVPVICKGDIVVAGSGKMKGYDPVTGKEKWTCNTLLRTIMTTPVVQDDIIYIAVQSYGDSTRTLKHALLEWLDTNQDKILARDETPKEFHERFDSSDQNKNGLIDPDEIDTAFQSPDNMAAGGNIIQAIRGGGSGDVTKTHLIWSLDHKTPSNIASPLLYKGRLYLVKSGGMSSCYDAKDGKTLWDRSRLGNFGDYFASPVAADGKVYLAGKNGFIVVLEDGPQMKVLGKHDIGEEIIASPSIADERLFVRTRENLFCIASGGSGAALAVAHAKMSRAEIASRPVGGSQVWNGYTGDALGQESWSDEELEKRLQQIKDLKYTTVVVPKFVKPFSAIRVDGDTAGRKAFGGAKTFENVDVASITTRFREKAAKMGFEVIDADPAPGTFLPQMEFTDEKSLDDLITPMCGEGVAERMWLGFQEISKANQLIKKHAPDLGRPSPDMFTRHLDSKEPLPEWVTQLKTHYLTAMSEFYRANTRAREGSRTLTLYYAKKLEFAFHLASCLENLYKAHETRAESLDAAVESIYNALNSLADAARDSSDRGAIALLNENGYRPLLKAARRNR
;
A
#
# COMPACT_ATOMS: atom_id res chain seq x y z
N MET A 1 53.12 38.65 45.92
CA MET A 1 51.98 37.68 45.98
C MET A 1 50.95 38.09 44.98
N HIS A 2 51.06 37.56 43.75
CA HIS A 2 50.10 37.78 42.67
C HIS A 2 49.16 36.56 42.63
N ARG A 3 47.89 36.77 42.91
CA ARG A 3 46.85 35.75 42.72
C ARG A 3 46.37 35.83 41.28
N ILE A 4 46.65 34.79 40.48
CA ILE A 4 46.08 34.57 39.16
C ILE A 4 44.71 33.92 39.37
N LEU A 5 43.66 34.64 39.01
CA LEU A 5 42.30 34.08 38.88
C LEU A 5 42.21 33.36 37.53
N LEU A 6 42.14 32.01 37.57
CA LEU A 6 41.74 31.23 36.38
C LEU A 6 40.23 31.30 36.27
N ALA A 7 39.76 32.02 35.27
CA ALA A 7 38.36 31.97 34.86
C ALA A 7 38.15 30.74 33.94
N SER A 8 37.51 29.71 34.49
CA SER A 8 37.08 28.54 33.73
C SER A 8 35.89 28.93 32.88
N PHE A 9 36.09 29.11 31.55
CA PHE A 9 34.99 29.15 30.60
C PHE A 9 34.40 27.74 30.44
N LEU A 10 33.29 27.46 31.10
CA LEU A 10 32.40 26.38 30.68
C LEU A 10 31.77 26.77 29.33
N ALA A 11 32.27 26.22 28.26
CA ALA A 11 31.56 26.21 27.01
C ALA A 11 30.33 25.31 27.19
N ALA A 12 29.18 25.91 27.39
CA ALA A 12 27.92 25.19 27.28
C ALA A 12 27.79 24.76 25.82
N ALA A 13 28.06 23.48 25.55
CA ALA A 13 27.71 22.89 24.28
C ALA A 13 26.18 23.00 24.18
N THR A 14 25.69 23.91 23.33
CA THR A 14 24.28 23.91 22.92
C THR A 14 24.06 22.62 22.19
N LEU A 15 23.44 21.66 22.86
CA LEU A 15 22.87 20.47 22.21
C LEU A 15 21.81 20.99 21.23
N HIS A 16 22.18 21.12 19.96
CA HIS A 16 21.21 21.39 18.91
C HIS A 16 20.34 20.14 18.80
N ALA A 17 19.03 20.33 18.91
CA ALA A 17 18.06 19.27 18.67
C ALA A 17 18.27 18.71 17.25
N GLU A 18 18.20 17.40 17.11
CA GLU A 18 18.29 16.77 15.81
C GLU A 18 17.00 17.03 15.03
N ASN A 19 17.12 17.51 13.81
CA ASN A 19 15.99 17.83 12.95
C ASN A 19 15.75 16.75 11.89
N TRP A 20 14.49 16.50 11.58
CA TRP A 20 14.02 15.59 10.53
C TRP A 20 13.03 16.33 9.62
N THR A 21 13.58 17.17 8.73
CA THR A 21 12.91 18.33 8.14
C THR A 21 11.99 18.05 6.96
N GLN A 22 11.99 16.83 6.41
CA GLN A 22 11.21 16.45 5.23
C GLN A 22 11.02 14.93 5.18
N PHE A 23 10.41 14.43 4.11
CA PHE A 23 10.25 12.98 3.90
C PHE A 23 11.58 12.26 4.04
N ARG A 24 11.66 11.34 5.00
CA ARG A 24 12.86 10.57 5.36
C ARG A 24 14.06 11.43 5.78
N GLY A 25 13.81 12.58 6.39
CA GLY A 25 14.87 13.45 6.94
C GLY A 25 15.72 14.16 5.89
N SER A 26 16.97 14.47 6.24
CA SER A 26 17.87 15.23 5.38
C SER A 26 18.06 14.54 4.03
N ASN A 27 17.67 15.25 2.97
CA ASN A 27 17.74 14.79 1.57
C ASN A 27 17.17 13.38 1.34
N GLY A 28 16.13 12.99 2.08
CA GLY A 28 15.48 11.69 1.95
C GLY A 28 16.34 10.50 2.36
N SER A 29 17.40 10.70 3.14
CA SER A 29 18.37 9.66 3.49
C SER A 29 17.81 8.52 4.32
N GLY A 30 16.80 8.77 5.17
CA GLY A 30 16.28 7.81 6.14
C GLY A 30 17.21 7.54 7.33
N VAL A 31 18.25 8.35 7.53
CA VAL A 31 19.30 8.14 8.54
C VAL A 31 19.29 9.26 9.57
N SER A 32 19.30 8.88 10.84
CA SER A 32 19.41 9.77 12.00
C SER A 32 20.75 9.57 12.72
N SER A 33 21.24 10.62 13.36
CA SER A 33 22.38 10.59 14.25
C SER A 33 22.04 10.19 15.69
N SER A 34 20.75 10.06 16.01
CA SER A 34 20.23 9.63 17.31
C SER A 34 20.87 8.33 17.75
N LYS A 35 21.16 8.25 19.06
CA LYS A 35 21.70 7.08 19.74
C LYS A 35 20.74 6.66 20.84
N SER A 36 20.89 5.51 21.42
CA SER A 36 20.09 5.10 22.60
C SER A 36 18.57 5.02 22.39
N LEU A 37 18.12 4.75 21.16
CA LEU A 37 16.71 4.44 20.90
C LEU A 37 16.28 3.20 21.69
N PRO A 38 15.03 3.15 22.23
CA PRO A 38 14.56 2.00 22.97
C PRO A 38 14.57 0.73 22.10
N MET A 39 15.12 -0.34 22.66
CA MET A 39 15.22 -1.66 22.01
C MET A 39 14.07 -2.58 22.35
N ASP A 40 13.21 -2.18 23.26
CA ASP A 40 12.03 -2.93 23.68
C ASP A 40 10.85 -1.95 23.81
N PHE A 41 9.92 -2.03 22.91
CA PHE A 41 8.74 -1.17 22.87
C PHE A 41 7.53 -1.90 22.30
N SER A 42 6.35 -1.43 22.66
CA SER A 42 5.08 -1.95 22.15
C SER A 42 4.01 -0.87 22.27
N ALA A 43 2.77 -1.15 21.90
CA ALA A 43 1.64 -0.24 22.11
C ALA A 43 1.50 0.31 23.54
N HIS A 44 2.12 -0.36 24.54
CA HIS A 44 2.00 -0.03 25.95
C HIS A 44 3.35 0.12 26.68
N LYS A 45 4.47 0.00 25.99
CA LYS A 45 5.81 0.04 26.58
C LYS A 45 6.69 1.03 25.83
N ASN A 46 7.38 1.90 26.60
CA ASN A 46 8.25 2.95 26.08
C ASN A 46 7.55 3.92 25.12
N ILE A 47 6.22 4.09 25.26
CA ILE A 47 5.47 5.15 24.60
C ILE A 47 5.56 6.40 25.48
N ALA A 48 6.26 7.42 25.02
CA ALA A 48 6.32 8.70 25.69
C ALA A 48 4.95 9.41 25.62
N TRP A 49 4.36 9.39 24.43
CA TRP A 49 3.01 9.91 24.21
C TRP A 49 2.40 9.32 22.93
N LYS A 50 1.08 9.44 22.83
CA LYS A 50 0.27 9.11 21.67
C LYS A 50 -0.76 10.20 21.43
N ALA A 51 -0.90 10.67 20.20
CA ALA A 51 -1.87 11.67 19.82
C ALA A 51 -2.73 11.20 18.63
N ARG A 52 -4.04 11.45 18.66
CA ARG A 52 -4.91 11.22 17.52
C ARG A 52 -4.80 12.38 16.55
N ILE A 53 -4.53 12.09 15.28
CA ILE A 53 -4.32 13.09 14.22
C ILE A 53 -5.28 12.92 13.04
N GLY A 54 -6.06 11.85 13.02
CA GLY A 54 -6.96 11.51 11.92
C GLY A 54 -6.29 10.78 10.76
N ASP A 55 -7.10 10.37 9.80
CA ASP A 55 -6.64 9.55 8.67
C ASP A 55 -5.49 10.19 7.91
N GLY A 56 -4.51 9.37 7.56
CA GLY A 56 -3.39 9.81 6.74
C GLY A 56 -2.24 8.80 6.69
N VAL A 57 -1.36 9.00 5.70
CA VAL A 57 -0.18 8.15 5.48
C VAL A 57 1.12 8.95 5.26
N GLY A 58 1.07 10.28 5.33
CA GLY A 58 2.26 11.14 5.34
C GLY A 58 3.03 11.01 6.65
N SER A 59 4.36 10.98 6.60
CA SER A 59 5.22 10.88 7.78
C SER A 59 5.21 12.18 8.61
N ALA A 60 5.56 12.09 9.89
CA ALA A 60 5.83 13.26 10.70
C ALA A 60 7.22 13.83 10.37
N ILE A 61 7.38 15.14 10.52
CA ILE A 61 8.68 15.81 10.52
C ILE A 61 8.96 16.46 11.88
N ILE A 62 10.22 16.66 12.19
CA ILE A 62 10.66 17.22 13.45
C ILE A 62 11.59 18.41 13.19
N GLN A 63 11.30 19.52 13.86
CA GLN A 63 12.09 20.74 13.78
C GLN A 63 12.10 21.43 15.15
N ASP A 64 13.30 21.61 15.71
CA ASP A 64 13.54 22.35 16.97
C ASP A 64 12.59 21.95 18.10
N GLY A 65 12.45 20.64 18.32
CA GLY A 65 11.60 20.07 19.37
C GLY A 65 10.08 20.17 19.10
N ALA A 66 9.67 20.51 17.89
CA ALA A 66 8.29 20.43 17.46
C ALA A 66 8.10 19.33 16.41
N VAL A 67 6.98 18.63 16.45
CA VAL A 67 6.58 17.58 15.51
C VAL A 67 5.42 18.10 14.67
N TYR A 68 5.55 18.01 13.36
CA TYR A 68 4.53 18.44 12.41
C TYR A 68 4.02 17.25 11.60
N VAL A 69 2.70 17.11 11.49
CA VAL A 69 2.08 15.99 10.78
C VAL A 69 0.73 16.40 10.20
N THR A 70 0.43 15.93 8.99
CA THR A 70 -0.87 16.13 8.34
C THR A 70 -1.86 15.08 8.77
N GLY A 71 -3.17 15.35 8.64
CA GLY A 71 -4.25 14.38 8.86
C GLY A 71 -5.54 14.86 8.25
N MET A 72 -6.48 13.95 8.04
CA MET A 72 -7.84 14.28 7.66
C MET A 72 -8.71 14.43 8.92
N VAL A 73 -9.56 15.43 8.92
CA VAL A 73 -10.54 15.70 10.00
C VAL A 73 -11.94 15.53 9.42
N GLY A 74 -12.52 14.37 9.68
CA GLY A 74 -13.76 13.99 9.00
C GLY A 74 -13.54 13.77 7.51
N GLU A 75 -14.58 13.98 6.71
CA GLU A 75 -14.60 13.63 5.29
C GLU A 75 -14.20 14.78 4.36
N SER A 76 -14.17 16.04 4.86
CA SER A 76 -14.03 17.23 4.00
C SER A 76 -12.97 18.22 4.45
N LYS A 77 -12.21 17.92 5.50
CA LYS A 77 -11.18 18.80 6.00
C LYS A 77 -9.84 18.12 6.09
N ALA A 78 -8.83 18.79 5.58
CA ALA A 78 -7.43 18.45 5.86
C ALA A 78 -6.95 19.27 7.07
N ALA A 79 -5.98 18.76 7.81
CA ALA A 79 -5.39 19.48 8.92
C ALA A 79 -3.87 19.31 8.97
N MET A 80 -3.23 20.34 9.50
CA MET A 80 -1.85 20.30 9.96
C MET A 80 -1.83 20.41 11.47
N HIS A 81 -1.09 19.53 12.13
CA HIS A 81 -0.91 19.50 13.57
C HIS A 81 0.53 19.77 13.93
N ALA A 82 0.75 20.57 14.97
CA ALA A 82 2.06 20.72 15.60
C ALA A 82 1.99 20.31 17.06
N PHE A 83 2.90 19.43 17.45
CA PHE A 83 3.03 18.97 18.83
C PHE A 83 4.42 19.30 19.37
N ASP A 84 4.51 19.42 20.68
CA ASP A 84 5.80 19.37 21.37
C ASP A 84 6.36 17.94 21.29
N ALA A 85 7.59 17.80 20.81
CA ALA A 85 8.19 16.49 20.55
C ALA A 85 8.43 15.68 21.82
N ALA A 86 8.69 16.32 22.95
CA ALA A 86 8.97 15.64 24.21
C ALA A 86 7.69 15.20 24.93
N THR A 87 6.66 16.05 24.91
CA THR A 87 5.45 15.88 25.75
C THR A 87 4.23 15.43 24.97
N GLY A 88 4.19 15.60 23.64
CA GLY A 88 3.00 15.37 22.82
C GLY A 88 1.90 16.43 23.00
N THR A 89 2.21 17.53 23.69
CA THR A 89 1.26 18.63 23.86
C THR A 89 1.00 19.29 22.53
N LEU A 90 -0.28 19.43 22.16
CA LEU A 90 -0.68 20.13 20.92
C LEU A 90 -0.32 21.61 21.06
N LYS A 91 0.55 22.10 20.18
CA LYS A 91 0.92 23.53 20.10
C LYS A 91 -0.12 24.31 19.30
N TRP A 92 -0.47 23.79 18.14
CA TRP A 92 -1.51 24.34 17.28
C TRP A 92 -2.03 23.29 16.30
N ARG A 93 -3.22 23.53 15.77
CA ARG A 93 -3.83 22.79 14.68
C ARG A 93 -4.49 23.77 13.73
N THR A 94 -4.23 23.63 12.44
CA THR A 94 -4.86 24.43 11.39
C THR A 94 -5.62 23.53 10.44
N GLU A 95 -6.89 23.84 10.18
CA GLU A 95 -7.78 23.06 9.31
C GLU A 95 -8.01 23.79 7.99
N PHE A 96 -8.20 23.01 6.93
CA PHE A 96 -8.42 23.50 5.58
C PHE A 96 -9.61 22.77 4.97
N GLU A 97 -10.53 23.50 4.37
CA GLU A 97 -11.60 22.93 3.56
C GLU A 97 -11.00 22.35 2.28
N THR A 98 -11.27 21.07 2.00
CA THR A 98 -10.69 20.38 0.84
C THR A 98 -11.55 20.52 -0.42
N GLY A 99 -12.79 20.96 -0.28
CA GLY A 99 -13.78 20.83 -1.34
C GLY A 99 -14.11 19.35 -1.61
N THR A 100 -14.59 19.05 -2.81
CA THR A 100 -14.87 17.66 -3.21
C THR A 100 -13.57 16.91 -3.39
N LEU A 101 -13.35 15.91 -2.55
CA LEU A 101 -12.18 15.03 -2.63
C LEU A 101 -12.30 14.08 -3.81
N PRO A 102 -11.22 13.86 -4.59
CA PRO A 102 -11.20 12.82 -5.61
C PRO A 102 -11.23 11.44 -4.97
N ARG A 103 -11.55 10.43 -5.75
CA ARG A 103 -11.43 9.05 -5.31
C ARG A 103 -9.96 8.68 -5.16
N ILE A 104 -9.66 7.85 -4.17
CA ILE A 104 -8.33 7.28 -3.98
C ILE A 104 -8.44 5.82 -3.58
N THR A 105 -7.49 5.01 -4.06
CA THR A 105 -7.43 3.57 -3.75
C THR A 105 -6.73 3.36 -2.40
N PRO A 106 -7.35 2.66 -1.44
CA PRO A 106 -6.67 2.25 -0.22
C PRO A 106 -5.43 1.39 -0.51
N PRO A 107 -4.36 1.50 0.29
CA PRO A 107 -4.31 2.18 1.59
C PRO A 107 -3.92 3.66 1.55
N ASN A 108 -3.92 4.33 0.38
CA ASN A 108 -3.60 5.74 0.30
C ASN A 108 -4.60 6.61 1.11
N SER A 109 -4.26 7.87 1.33
CA SER A 109 -5.06 8.88 2.04
C SER A 109 -4.90 10.22 1.34
N HIS A 110 -5.87 11.13 1.53
CA HIS A 110 -5.75 12.52 1.08
C HIS A 110 -4.70 13.32 1.87
N ALA A 111 -4.28 12.82 3.05
CA ALA A 111 -3.13 13.31 3.81
C ALA A 111 -1.91 12.39 3.61
N ALA A 112 -1.48 12.22 2.35
CA ALA A 112 -0.37 11.34 1.98
C ALA A 112 1.00 12.03 1.94
N ALA A 113 1.03 13.31 1.56
CA ALA A 113 2.29 14.05 1.48
C ALA A 113 2.89 14.27 2.88
N THR A 114 4.16 13.98 3.03
CA THR A 114 4.94 14.37 4.21
C THR A 114 5.27 15.86 4.11
N PRO A 115 5.10 16.64 5.19
CA PRO A 115 5.51 18.04 5.20
C PRO A 115 7.01 18.25 5.00
N ALA A 116 7.42 19.49 4.69
CA ALA A 116 8.81 19.93 4.74
C ALA A 116 8.90 21.25 5.52
N THR A 117 10.09 21.57 6.06
CA THR A 117 10.30 22.79 6.82
C THR A 117 11.70 23.37 6.60
N ASP A 118 11.81 24.70 6.66
CA ASP A 118 13.07 25.45 6.72
C ASP A 118 13.42 25.94 8.14
N GLY A 119 12.58 25.59 9.13
CA GLY A 119 12.71 26.03 10.51
C GLY A 119 11.81 27.23 10.87
N GLU A 120 11.48 28.08 9.92
CA GLU A 120 10.56 29.23 10.13
C GLU A 120 9.15 28.86 9.70
N ARG A 121 9.02 28.08 8.63
CA ARG A 121 7.75 27.67 8.03
C ARG A 121 7.68 26.19 7.81
N VAL A 122 6.46 25.66 7.82
CA VAL A 122 6.14 24.30 7.41
C VAL A 122 5.34 24.33 6.11
N TYR A 123 5.78 23.52 5.14
CA TYR A 123 5.22 23.43 3.80
C TYR A 123 4.50 22.11 3.63
N ILE A 124 3.27 22.17 3.17
CA ILE A 124 2.40 21.00 3.03
C ILE A 124 1.76 20.98 1.65
N HIS A 125 1.39 19.81 1.20
CA HIS A 125 0.65 19.60 -0.04
C HIS A 125 -0.62 18.79 0.23
N PHE A 126 -1.74 19.28 -0.29
CA PHE A 126 -2.98 18.53 -0.42
C PHE A 126 -3.47 18.61 -1.86
N SER A 127 -3.82 17.47 -2.45
CA SER A 127 -4.12 17.36 -3.89
C SER A 127 -5.26 18.26 -4.40
N THR A 128 -6.17 18.67 -3.52
CA THR A 128 -7.29 19.56 -3.86
C THR A 128 -7.05 21.02 -3.52
N ILE A 129 -5.97 21.32 -2.79
CA ILE A 129 -5.67 22.66 -2.29
C ILE A 129 -4.40 23.23 -2.96
N GLY A 130 -3.42 22.37 -3.24
CA GLY A 130 -2.09 22.76 -3.71
C GLY A 130 -1.04 22.81 -2.59
N LEU A 131 -0.03 23.62 -2.75
CA LEU A 131 1.01 23.85 -1.74
C LEU A 131 0.58 25.00 -0.79
N LEU A 132 0.84 24.79 0.49
CA LEU A 132 0.56 25.72 1.57
C LEU A 132 1.82 25.96 2.38
N SER A 133 1.98 27.17 2.89
CA SER A 133 3.01 27.52 3.87
C SER A 133 2.35 28.03 5.15
N LEU A 134 2.75 27.44 6.28
CA LEU A 134 2.30 27.87 7.60
C LEU A 134 3.50 28.31 8.44
N ASP A 135 3.28 29.29 9.28
CA ASP A 135 4.25 29.69 10.30
C ASP A 135 4.46 28.58 11.34
N CYS A 136 5.67 28.16 11.60
CA CYS A 136 5.98 27.03 12.50
C CYS A 136 5.52 27.28 13.94
N ALA A 137 5.56 28.51 14.43
CA ALA A 137 5.22 28.81 15.81
C ALA A 137 3.71 28.89 16.06
N THR A 138 2.97 29.41 15.07
CA THR A 138 1.55 29.76 15.24
C THR A 138 0.59 28.92 14.42
N GLY A 139 1.06 28.23 13.39
CA GLY A 139 0.23 27.52 12.42
C GLY A 139 -0.56 28.41 11.47
N LYS A 140 -0.30 29.74 11.48
CA LYS A 140 -1.02 30.69 10.60
C LYS A 140 -0.54 30.50 9.16
N GLU A 141 -1.51 30.41 8.22
CA GLU A 141 -1.22 30.37 6.79
C GLU A 141 -0.49 31.67 6.36
N ALA A 142 0.68 31.51 5.74
CA ALA A 142 1.48 32.60 5.20
C ALA A 142 1.18 32.83 3.72
N TRP A 143 1.10 31.73 2.96
CA TRP A 143 0.76 31.78 1.54
C TRP A 143 0.20 30.43 1.06
N ARG A 144 -0.45 30.49 -0.11
CA ARG A 144 -0.99 29.33 -0.82
C ARG A 144 -0.62 29.44 -2.30
N TYR A 145 -0.16 28.30 -2.88
CA TYR A 145 0.09 28.16 -4.30
C TYR A 145 -0.86 27.09 -4.86
N SER A 146 -1.84 27.55 -5.66
CA SER A 146 -2.84 26.67 -6.28
C SER A 146 -2.20 25.83 -7.39
N MET A 147 -2.54 24.56 -7.45
CA MET A 147 -2.07 23.61 -8.42
C MET A 147 -3.24 22.92 -9.14
N PRO A 148 -3.04 22.47 -10.39
CA PRO A 148 -4.02 21.60 -11.03
C PRO A 148 -4.26 20.35 -10.19
N ARG A 149 -5.52 19.90 -10.14
CA ARG A 149 -5.86 18.65 -9.45
C ARG A 149 -5.19 17.50 -10.18
N PRO A 150 -4.39 16.66 -9.53
CA PRO A 150 -3.73 15.54 -10.18
C PRO A 150 -4.71 14.42 -10.51
N ALA A 151 -4.50 13.75 -11.62
CA ALA A 151 -5.19 12.54 -12.01
C ALA A 151 -4.21 11.37 -12.09
N TYR A 152 -4.46 10.32 -11.33
CA TYR A 152 -3.63 9.12 -11.29
C TYR A 152 -4.41 7.89 -11.70
N LEU A 153 -3.77 7.06 -12.49
CA LEU A 153 -4.31 5.79 -12.95
C LEU A 153 -4.83 4.95 -11.77
N MET A 154 -5.99 4.32 -11.97
CA MET A 154 -6.66 3.48 -10.96
C MET A 154 -6.95 4.22 -9.64
N ASP A 155 -7.12 5.53 -9.69
CA ASP A 155 -7.38 6.35 -8.51
C ASP A 155 -6.34 6.17 -7.38
N TRP A 156 -5.09 5.90 -7.71
CA TRP A 156 -4.05 5.71 -6.67
C TRP A 156 -3.79 6.97 -5.85
N GLY A 157 -4.11 8.14 -6.40
CA GLY A 157 -4.02 9.42 -5.70
C GLY A 157 -2.58 9.95 -5.59
N ALA A 158 -2.46 11.18 -5.09
CA ALA A 158 -1.17 11.85 -4.91
C ALA A 158 -0.41 11.26 -3.70
N ALA A 159 0.91 11.19 -3.80
CA ALA A 159 1.78 10.71 -2.72
C ALA A 159 3.16 11.38 -2.67
N SER A 160 3.55 12.19 -3.66
CA SER A 160 4.81 12.95 -3.60
C SER A 160 4.78 13.98 -2.48
N SER A 161 5.94 14.39 -2.01
CA SER A 161 6.10 15.32 -0.89
C SER A 161 6.96 16.52 -1.29
N PRO A 162 6.72 17.72 -0.76
CA PRO A 162 7.59 18.86 -0.99
C PRO A 162 8.96 18.65 -0.33
N ILE A 163 9.96 19.29 -0.90
CA ILE A 163 11.28 19.49 -0.28
C ILE A 163 11.60 20.98 -0.21
N VAL A 164 12.49 21.34 0.69
CA VAL A 164 13.04 22.71 0.75
C VAL A 164 14.52 22.69 0.34
N HIS A 165 14.88 23.56 -0.60
CA HIS A 165 16.26 23.71 -1.06
C HIS A 165 16.52 25.14 -1.51
N ASP A 166 17.58 25.77 -1.01
CA ASP A 166 18.04 27.12 -1.37
C ASP A 166 16.92 28.17 -1.40
N GLY A 167 16.10 28.22 -0.34
CA GLY A 167 15.00 29.18 -0.20
C GLY A 167 13.82 28.94 -1.14
N MET A 168 13.72 27.75 -1.71
CA MET A 168 12.61 27.32 -2.56
C MET A 168 11.92 26.10 -1.97
N VAL A 169 10.61 26.01 -2.16
CA VAL A 169 9.81 24.80 -1.99
C VAL A 169 9.68 24.14 -3.36
N ILE A 170 10.15 22.93 -3.49
CA ILE A 170 10.17 22.18 -4.74
C ILE A 170 9.18 21.00 -4.61
N PHE A 171 8.32 20.84 -5.59
CA PHE A 171 7.32 19.75 -5.62
C PHE A 171 7.22 19.13 -7.02
N CYS A 172 7.15 17.81 -7.06
CA CYS A 172 6.94 17.05 -8.28
C CYS A 172 5.54 16.46 -8.29
N GLN A 173 4.76 16.80 -9.34
CA GLN A 173 3.47 16.18 -9.62
C GLN A 173 3.58 15.45 -10.96
N ASP A 174 3.98 14.18 -10.93
CA ASP A 174 4.06 13.32 -12.11
C ASP A 174 2.76 12.53 -12.26
N ASP A 175 1.65 13.26 -12.48
CA ASP A 175 0.35 12.66 -12.73
C ASP A 175 0.23 12.13 -14.18
N ASP A 176 -0.87 11.47 -14.49
CA ASP A 176 -1.07 10.86 -15.81
C ASP A 176 -1.60 11.83 -16.87
N LEU A 177 -1.94 13.07 -16.53
CA LEU A 177 -2.45 14.07 -17.47
C LEU A 177 -1.45 15.17 -17.80
N ALA A 178 -0.93 15.86 -16.80
CA ALA A 178 -0.10 17.05 -17.00
C ALA A 178 1.05 17.11 -16.00
N PRO A 179 1.99 16.16 -16.06
CA PRO A 179 3.08 16.07 -15.10
C PRO A 179 4.03 17.28 -15.15
N PHE A 180 4.47 17.74 -13.98
CA PHE A 180 5.40 18.86 -13.88
C PHE A 180 6.24 18.83 -12.61
N LEU A 181 7.35 19.53 -12.65
CA LEU A 181 8.18 19.91 -11.50
C LEU A 181 8.05 21.42 -11.29
N VAL A 182 7.81 21.86 -10.08
CA VAL A 182 7.64 23.29 -9.75
C VAL A 182 8.53 23.69 -8.58
N ALA A 183 9.06 24.89 -8.62
CA ALA A 183 9.67 25.57 -7.49
C ALA A 183 8.97 26.88 -7.22
N VAL A 184 8.62 27.10 -5.97
CA VAL A 184 8.09 28.36 -5.48
C VAL A 184 9.03 28.96 -4.44
N ASP A 185 9.07 30.26 -4.38
CA ASP A 185 9.83 30.98 -3.35
C ASP A 185 9.28 30.66 -1.96
N ALA A 186 10.10 30.17 -1.06
CA ALA A 186 9.70 29.69 0.24
C ALA A 186 9.04 30.78 1.10
N GLN A 187 9.49 32.04 0.96
CA GLN A 187 8.97 33.15 1.74
C GLN A 187 7.65 33.70 1.21
N THR A 188 7.47 33.73 -0.11
CA THR A 188 6.34 34.45 -0.73
C THR A 188 5.34 33.56 -1.42
N GLY A 189 5.66 32.27 -1.69
CA GLY A 189 4.84 31.35 -2.46
C GLY A 189 4.77 31.68 -3.97
N LYS A 190 5.54 32.65 -4.44
CA LYS A 190 5.58 33.00 -5.87
C LYS A 190 6.33 31.94 -6.66
N GLU A 191 5.76 31.53 -7.77
CA GLU A 191 6.43 30.61 -8.70
C GLU A 191 7.75 31.20 -9.17
N LYS A 192 8.83 30.45 -9.00
CA LYS A 192 10.16 30.76 -9.56
C LYS A 192 10.27 30.19 -10.97
N TRP A 193 9.87 28.93 -11.10
CA TRP A 193 9.78 28.22 -12.36
C TRP A 193 8.86 27.01 -12.26
N LYS A 194 8.32 26.60 -13.40
CA LYS A 194 7.54 25.37 -13.57
C LYS A 194 7.98 24.68 -14.86
N THR A 195 8.39 23.42 -14.74
CA THR A 195 8.91 22.63 -15.85
C THR A 195 7.97 21.48 -16.17
N PRO A 196 7.32 21.47 -17.34
CA PRO A 196 6.52 20.33 -17.80
C PRO A 196 7.40 19.07 -17.93
N ARG A 197 6.85 17.93 -17.53
CA ARG A 197 7.51 16.61 -17.54
C ARG A 197 6.72 15.61 -18.38
N LYS A 198 6.41 15.95 -19.63
CA LYS A 198 5.44 15.26 -20.50
C LYS A 198 5.70 13.75 -20.68
N ASP A 199 6.95 13.33 -20.55
CA ASP A 199 7.38 11.93 -20.63
C ASP A 199 7.41 11.21 -19.28
N MET A 200 6.94 11.86 -18.21
CA MET A 200 6.92 11.34 -16.83
C MET A 200 5.50 11.14 -16.35
N LEU A 201 5.00 9.91 -16.45
CA LEU A 201 3.64 9.55 -16.02
C LEU A 201 3.69 8.61 -14.83
N ALA A 202 2.65 8.62 -14.00
CA ALA A 202 2.50 7.72 -12.85
C ALA A 202 3.74 7.71 -11.94
N GLY A 203 4.31 8.87 -11.67
CA GLY A 203 5.47 9.03 -10.79
C GLY A 203 5.07 9.52 -9.40
N TYR A 204 5.68 8.93 -8.37
CA TYR A 204 5.40 9.25 -6.97
C TYR A 204 6.66 9.61 -6.18
N ALA A 205 7.81 9.56 -6.83
CA ALA A 205 9.10 9.84 -6.19
C ALA A 205 9.18 11.28 -5.67
N VAL A 206 9.76 11.42 -4.49
CA VAL A 206 10.09 12.73 -3.92
C VAL A 206 11.40 13.19 -4.55
N PRO A 207 11.55 14.48 -4.92
CA PRO A 207 12.82 15.02 -5.41
C PRO A 207 13.93 14.89 -4.36
N VAL A 208 15.16 14.62 -4.81
CA VAL A 208 16.37 14.64 -3.96
C VAL A 208 17.44 15.53 -4.60
N ILE A 209 18.39 15.96 -3.82
CA ILE A 209 19.50 16.79 -4.32
C ILE A 209 20.74 15.91 -4.49
N CYS A 210 21.33 15.95 -5.67
CA CYS A 210 22.58 15.27 -5.95
C CYS A 210 23.49 16.17 -6.78
N LYS A 211 24.69 16.45 -6.27
CA LYS A 211 25.69 17.27 -6.94
C LYS A 211 25.19 18.67 -7.37
N GLY A 212 24.30 19.25 -6.56
CA GLY A 212 23.65 20.52 -6.80
C GLY A 212 22.50 20.49 -7.82
N ASP A 213 22.15 19.34 -8.37
CA ASP A 213 20.98 19.16 -9.24
C ASP A 213 19.78 18.65 -8.44
N ILE A 214 18.58 19.07 -8.82
CA ILE A 214 17.33 18.43 -8.37
C ILE A 214 17.16 17.15 -9.18
N VAL A 215 17.13 16.01 -8.52
CA VAL A 215 17.00 14.71 -9.16
C VAL A 215 15.63 14.12 -8.89
N VAL A 216 14.95 13.71 -9.94
CA VAL A 216 13.62 13.06 -9.85
C VAL A 216 13.60 11.81 -10.71
N ALA A 217 13.24 10.69 -10.09
CA ALA A 217 12.97 9.45 -10.80
C ALA A 217 11.51 9.44 -11.31
N GLY A 218 11.31 9.03 -12.55
CA GLY A 218 9.98 8.96 -13.17
C GLY A 218 9.92 7.86 -14.22
N SER A 219 8.92 7.88 -15.10
CA SER A 219 8.67 6.85 -16.12
C SER A 219 9.89 6.53 -16.97
N GLY A 220 10.51 5.39 -16.72
CA GLY A 220 11.67 4.90 -17.50
C GLY A 220 12.96 5.68 -17.33
N LYS A 221 12.95 6.79 -16.61
CA LYS A 221 14.04 7.76 -16.61
C LYS A 221 14.32 8.31 -15.21
N MET A 222 15.57 8.67 -15.00
CA MET A 222 15.97 9.58 -13.91
C MET A 222 16.47 10.86 -14.56
N LYS A 223 16.00 12.00 -14.09
CA LYS A 223 16.37 13.32 -14.64
C LYS A 223 16.94 14.23 -13.58
N GLY A 224 17.95 14.99 -13.97
CA GLY A 224 18.54 16.05 -13.17
C GLY A 224 18.17 17.41 -13.73
N TYR A 225 17.78 18.33 -12.85
CA TYR A 225 17.35 19.69 -13.18
C TYR A 225 18.23 20.71 -12.49
N ASP A 226 18.47 21.81 -13.19
CA ASP A 226 19.11 22.99 -12.62
C ASP A 226 18.14 23.62 -11.58
N PRO A 227 18.55 23.79 -10.32
CA PRO A 227 17.68 24.31 -9.29
C PRO A 227 17.24 25.75 -9.48
N VAL A 228 18.08 26.56 -10.16
CA VAL A 228 17.82 28.01 -10.36
C VAL A 228 16.80 28.23 -11.47
N THR A 229 16.89 27.46 -12.54
CA THR A 229 16.10 27.67 -13.76
C THR A 229 15.01 26.62 -14.00
N GLY A 230 15.06 25.50 -13.30
CA GLY A 230 14.20 24.35 -13.52
C GLY A 230 14.48 23.60 -14.83
N LYS A 231 15.50 23.99 -15.61
CA LYS A 231 15.80 23.32 -16.88
C LYS A 231 16.41 21.95 -16.66
N GLU A 232 15.96 20.97 -17.46
CA GLU A 232 16.60 19.67 -17.51
C GLU A 232 18.05 19.78 -17.93
N LYS A 233 18.97 19.19 -17.19
CA LYS A 233 20.41 19.13 -17.46
C LYS A 233 20.81 17.80 -18.05
N TRP A 234 20.30 16.73 -17.49
CA TRP A 234 20.65 15.38 -17.90
C TRP A 234 19.50 14.39 -17.71
N THR A 235 19.52 13.31 -18.45
CA THR A 235 18.62 12.18 -18.33
C THR A 235 19.38 10.86 -18.34
N CYS A 236 18.91 9.87 -17.56
CA CYS A 236 19.40 8.50 -17.55
C CYS A 236 18.20 7.55 -17.80
N ASN A 237 18.22 6.89 -18.96
CA ASN A 237 17.11 6.05 -19.46
C ASN A 237 17.27 4.58 -19.02
N THR A 238 17.26 4.31 -17.72
CA THR A 238 17.50 2.97 -17.20
C THR A 238 16.38 2.44 -16.29
N LEU A 239 15.45 3.30 -15.89
CA LEU A 239 14.40 2.94 -14.97
C LEU A 239 13.19 2.32 -15.68
N LEU A 240 12.36 1.66 -14.89
CA LEU A 240 11.09 1.10 -15.30
C LEU A 240 9.97 2.15 -15.15
N ARG A 241 8.83 1.91 -15.77
CA ARG A 241 7.65 2.75 -15.62
C ARG A 241 7.00 2.60 -14.24
N THR A 242 6.22 3.61 -13.84
CA THR A 242 5.51 3.67 -12.55
C THR A 242 6.47 3.60 -11.38
N ILE A 243 7.11 4.72 -11.09
CA ILE A 243 8.09 4.84 -10.03
C ILE A 243 7.41 5.34 -8.76
N MET A 244 7.32 4.49 -7.75
CA MET A 244 6.77 4.83 -6.44
C MET A 244 7.87 5.10 -5.41
N THR A 245 9.09 4.61 -5.66
CA THR A 245 10.20 4.71 -4.73
C THR A 245 11.02 5.98 -4.95
N THR A 246 11.44 6.58 -3.87
CA THR A 246 12.34 7.73 -3.86
C THR A 246 13.80 7.26 -3.85
N PRO A 247 14.68 7.81 -4.67
CA PRO A 247 16.10 7.48 -4.62
C PRO A 247 16.76 7.97 -3.33
N VAL A 248 17.90 7.38 -2.98
CA VAL A 248 18.79 7.86 -1.91
C VAL A 248 20.14 8.25 -2.48
N VAL A 249 20.76 9.26 -1.89
CA VAL A 249 22.00 9.85 -2.41
C VAL A 249 23.09 9.78 -1.34
N GLN A 250 24.28 9.34 -1.75
CA GLN A 250 25.51 9.45 -0.96
C GLN A 250 26.71 9.60 -1.91
N ASP A 251 27.63 10.50 -1.58
CA ASP A 251 28.89 10.69 -2.29
C ASP A 251 28.71 10.88 -3.82
N ASP A 252 27.74 11.71 -4.21
CA ASP A 252 27.35 11.97 -5.61
C ASP A 252 26.83 10.75 -6.38
N ILE A 253 26.51 9.65 -5.69
CA ILE A 253 25.91 8.46 -6.27
C ILE A 253 24.45 8.37 -5.82
N ILE A 254 23.59 8.07 -6.77
CA ILE A 254 22.15 7.92 -6.60
C ILE A 254 21.82 6.43 -6.64
N TYR A 255 21.20 5.93 -5.60
CA TYR A 255 20.75 4.54 -5.49
C TYR A 255 19.22 4.48 -5.57
N ILE A 256 18.71 3.59 -6.41
CA ILE A 256 17.27 3.39 -6.56
C ILE A 256 16.95 1.91 -6.71
N ALA A 257 15.83 1.52 -6.17
CA ALA A 257 15.28 0.17 -6.29
C ALA A 257 13.81 0.27 -6.69
N VAL A 258 13.43 -0.34 -7.79
CA VAL A 258 12.10 -0.24 -8.40
C VAL A 258 11.58 -1.61 -8.76
N GLN A 259 10.35 -1.89 -8.37
CA GLN A 259 9.51 -2.91 -8.97
C GLN A 259 8.36 -2.23 -9.70
N SER A 260 8.24 -2.45 -10.99
CA SER A 260 7.19 -1.87 -11.81
C SER A 260 6.32 -2.97 -12.43
N TYR A 261 5.03 -2.71 -12.43
CA TYR A 261 4.05 -3.60 -13.10
C TYR A 261 4.08 -3.47 -14.63
N GLY A 262 4.82 -2.51 -15.17
CA GLY A 262 4.77 -2.13 -16.56
C GLY A 262 3.55 -1.32 -16.90
N ASP A 263 3.45 -0.93 -18.17
CA ASP A 263 2.28 -0.26 -18.70
C ASP A 263 1.39 -1.26 -19.43
N SER A 264 0.10 -1.21 -19.17
CA SER A 264 -0.86 -1.68 -20.15
C SER A 264 -1.50 -0.44 -20.80
N THR A 265 -1.19 -0.19 -22.05
CA THR A 265 -1.85 0.82 -22.90
C THR A 265 -3.38 0.76 -22.74
N ARG A 266 -3.91 -0.43 -22.60
CA ARG A 266 -5.30 -0.70 -22.31
C ARG A 266 -5.79 -0.06 -21.00
N THR A 267 -4.99 -0.05 -19.96
CA THR A 267 -5.38 0.51 -18.66
C THR A 267 -5.46 2.03 -18.71
N LEU A 268 -4.53 2.68 -19.40
CA LEU A 268 -4.53 4.14 -19.56
C LEU A 268 -5.70 4.62 -20.42
N LYS A 269 -6.00 3.92 -21.53
CA LYS A 269 -7.19 4.18 -22.36
C LYS A 269 -8.48 4.18 -21.53
N HIS A 270 -8.69 3.12 -20.76
CA HIS A 270 -9.89 3.02 -19.93
C HIS A 270 -9.96 4.12 -18.87
N ALA A 271 -8.83 4.46 -18.25
CA ALA A 271 -8.78 5.52 -17.25
C ALA A 271 -9.09 6.89 -17.87
N LEU A 272 -8.57 7.21 -19.03
CA LEU A 272 -8.83 8.48 -19.71
C LEU A 272 -10.31 8.63 -20.09
N LEU A 273 -10.90 7.59 -20.65
CA LEU A 273 -12.34 7.59 -20.95
C LEU A 273 -13.16 7.71 -19.66
N GLU A 274 -12.80 6.99 -18.59
CA GLU A 274 -13.51 7.08 -17.32
C GLU A 274 -13.41 8.48 -16.68
N TRP A 275 -12.29 9.17 -16.84
CA TRP A 275 -12.06 10.48 -16.20
C TRP A 275 -12.57 11.66 -17.00
N LEU A 276 -12.52 11.57 -18.33
CA LEU A 276 -12.67 12.72 -19.22
C LEU A 276 -13.88 12.61 -20.15
N ASP A 277 -14.29 11.41 -20.53
CA ASP A 277 -15.48 11.20 -21.36
C ASP A 277 -16.74 11.43 -20.52
N THR A 278 -17.20 12.67 -20.52
CA THR A 278 -18.32 13.12 -19.70
C THR A 278 -19.66 12.76 -20.29
N ASN A 279 -19.74 12.62 -21.63
CA ASN A 279 -20.95 12.29 -22.37
C ASN A 279 -21.12 10.77 -22.60
N GLN A 280 -20.09 9.97 -22.27
CA GLN A 280 -20.05 8.50 -22.36
C GLN A 280 -20.18 7.95 -23.80
N ASP A 281 -19.76 8.71 -24.80
CA ASP A 281 -19.77 8.30 -26.20
C ASP A 281 -18.51 7.49 -26.61
N LYS A 282 -17.55 7.31 -25.70
CA LYS A 282 -16.26 6.60 -25.88
C LYS A 282 -15.28 7.32 -26.81
N ILE A 283 -15.50 8.58 -27.04
CA ILE A 283 -14.64 9.50 -27.77
C ILE A 283 -14.26 10.63 -26.81
N LEU A 284 -13.07 11.18 -26.90
CA LEU A 284 -12.71 12.35 -26.12
C LEU A 284 -12.77 13.58 -27.00
N ALA A 285 -13.70 14.48 -26.72
CA ALA A 285 -13.73 15.81 -27.32
C ALA A 285 -12.77 16.74 -26.57
N ARG A 286 -12.27 17.76 -27.26
CA ARG A 286 -11.28 18.69 -26.70
C ARG A 286 -11.80 19.46 -25.49
N ASP A 287 -13.09 19.77 -25.46
CA ASP A 287 -13.77 20.48 -24.37
C ASP A 287 -14.04 19.58 -23.15
N GLU A 288 -14.00 18.27 -23.30
CA GLU A 288 -14.06 17.31 -22.20
C GLU A 288 -12.71 17.18 -21.46
N THR A 289 -11.63 17.71 -22.04
CA THR A 289 -10.29 17.58 -21.50
C THR A 289 -9.82 18.87 -20.81
N PRO A 290 -9.08 18.77 -19.69
CA PRO A 290 -8.53 19.94 -19.04
C PRO A 290 -7.48 20.63 -19.93
N LYS A 291 -7.33 21.96 -19.78
CA LYS A 291 -6.41 22.76 -20.60
C LYS A 291 -4.96 22.25 -20.56
N GLU A 292 -4.56 21.69 -19.46
CA GLU A 292 -3.23 21.10 -19.25
C GLU A 292 -2.99 19.86 -20.13
N PHE A 293 -4.06 19.20 -20.53
CA PHE A 293 -4.03 18.05 -21.42
C PHE A 293 -4.06 18.43 -22.92
N HIS A 294 -4.43 19.67 -23.26
CA HIS A 294 -4.67 20.10 -24.65
C HIS A 294 -3.48 19.91 -25.60
N GLU A 295 -2.25 20.14 -25.15
CA GLU A 295 -1.08 19.91 -26.00
C GLU A 295 -0.92 18.41 -26.34
N ARG A 296 -1.22 17.56 -25.37
CA ARG A 296 -1.22 16.11 -25.57
C ARG A 296 -2.39 15.67 -26.42
N PHE A 297 -3.56 16.27 -26.21
CA PHE A 297 -4.73 16.07 -27.05
C PHE A 297 -4.41 16.38 -28.51
N ASP A 298 -3.88 17.59 -28.79
CA ASP A 298 -3.56 18.04 -30.15
C ASP A 298 -2.51 17.17 -30.85
N SER A 299 -1.60 16.54 -30.08
CA SER A 299 -0.62 15.59 -30.61
C SER A 299 -1.20 14.19 -30.85
N SER A 300 -2.28 13.84 -30.16
CA SER A 300 -2.96 12.55 -30.26
C SER A 300 -4.06 12.53 -31.31
N ASP A 301 -4.69 13.66 -31.56
CA ASP A 301 -5.65 13.88 -32.67
C ASP A 301 -4.89 13.92 -34.00
N GLN A 302 -4.63 12.76 -34.57
CA GLN A 302 -3.82 12.60 -35.78
C GLN A 302 -4.53 13.08 -37.06
N ASN A 303 -5.84 12.89 -37.10
CA ASN A 303 -6.67 13.29 -38.22
C ASN A 303 -7.15 14.74 -38.13
N LYS A 304 -6.88 15.42 -37.00
CA LYS A 304 -7.19 16.84 -36.70
C LYS A 304 -8.69 17.17 -36.80
N ASN A 305 -9.53 16.24 -36.37
CA ASN A 305 -10.98 16.44 -36.37
C ASN A 305 -11.49 17.06 -35.05
N GLY A 306 -10.62 17.31 -34.08
CA GLY A 306 -10.95 17.85 -32.75
C GLY A 306 -11.48 16.81 -31.78
N LEU A 307 -11.35 15.54 -32.11
CA LEU A 307 -11.75 14.39 -31.31
C LEU A 307 -10.56 13.42 -31.19
N ILE A 308 -10.49 12.67 -30.12
CA ILE A 308 -9.62 11.50 -30.01
C ILE A 308 -10.54 10.28 -30.00
N ASP A 309 -10.60 9.60 -31.12
CA ASP A 309 -11.40 8.40 -31.31
C ASP A 309 -10.73 7.15 -30.67
N PRO A 310 -11.42 5.99 -30.61
CA PRO A 310 -10.86 4.79 -29.99
C PRO A 310 -9.53 4.31 -30.58
N ASP A 311 -9.32 4.51 -31.89
CA ASP A 311 -8.07 4.09 -32.54
C ASP A 311 -6.92 5.06 -32.21
N GLU A 312 -7.21 6.36 -32.13
CA GLU A 312 -6.29 7.38 -31.71
C GLU A 312 -5.95 7.28 -30.22
N ILE A 313 -6.92 6.95 -29.36
CA ILE A 313 -6.65 6.63 -27.95
C ILE A 313 -5.71 5.43 -27.85
N ASP A 314 -5.87 4.41 -28.69
CA ASP A 314 -4.98 3.24 -28.68
C ASP A 314 -3.56 3.60 -29.12
N THR A 315 -3.39 4.57 -30.01
CA THR A 315 -2.09 5.01 -30.54
C THR A 315 -1.46 6.16 -29.76
N ALA A 316 -2.25 7.05 -29.20
CA ALA A 316 -1.84 8.29 -28.53
C ALA A 316 -0.86 8.09 -27.38
N PHE A 317 -0.86 6.92 -26.75
CA PHE A 317 -0.03 6.59 -25.59
C PHE A 317 1.01 5.50 -25.90
N GLN A 318 1.14 5.10 -27.16
CA GLN A 318 2.14 4.13 -27.62
C GLN A 318 3.49 4.78 -27.95
N SER A 319 3.81 5.92 -27.37
CA SER A 319 5.15 6.48 -27.53
C SER A 319 6.19 5.50 -26.95
N PRO A 320 7.27 5.19 -27.70
CA PRO A 320 8.38 4.38 -27.18
C PRO A 320 8.94 4.92 -25.87
N ASP A 321 8.85 6.22 -25.65
CA ASP A 321 9.27 6.89 -24.42
C ASP A 321 8.35 6.62 -23.22
N ASN A 322 7.12 6.17 -23.45
CA ASN A 322 6.12 5.86 -22.44
C ASN A 322 5.88 4.36 -22.24
N MET A 323 6.48 3.51 -23.05
CA MET A 323 6.32 2.06 -23.02
C MET A 323 7.50 1.37 -22.33
N ALA A 324 7.69 1.62 -21.04
CA ALA A 324 8.61 0.83 -20.26
C ALA A 324 7.96 -0.50 -19.85
N ALA A 325 8.63 -1.60 -20.10
CA ALA A 325 8.19 -2.92 -19.64
C ALA A 325 8.12 -2.98 -18.12
N GLY A 326 7.22 -3.82 -17.57
CA GLY A 326 7.26 -4.18 -16.17
C GLY A 326 8.55 -4.95 -15.85
N GLY A 327 8.95 -4.94 -14.59
CA GLY A 327 10.15 -5.64 -14.17
C GLY A 327 10.70 -5.13 -12.83
N ASN A 328 11.92 -5.53 -12.56
CA ASN A 328 12.61 -5.22 -11.31
C ASN A 328 13.98 -4.65 -11.63
N ILE A 329 14.36 -3.62 -10.91
CA ILE A 329 15.69 -3.02 -11.07
C ILE A 329 16.21 -2.46 -9.75
N ILE A 330 17.49 -2.65 -9.48
CA ILE A 330 18.24 -1.99 -8.41
C ILE A 330 19.49 -1.41 -9.06
N GLN A 331 19.72 -0.11 -8.89
CA GLN A 331 20.79 0.59 -9.62
C GLN A 331 21.55 1.57 -8.74
N ALA A 332 22.83 1.76 -9.09
CA ALA A 332 23.63 2.89 -8.68
C ALA A 332 23.99 3.74 -9.92
N ILE A 333 23.70 5.03 -9.85
CA ILE A 333 23.87 5.98 -10.96
C ILE A 333 24.69 7.17 -10.44
N ARG A 334 25.70 7.58 -11.18
CA ARG A 334 26.46 8.78 -10.87
C ARG A 334 25.62 10.02 -11.12
N GLY A 335 25.57 10.95 -10.17
CA GLY A 335 24.87 12.22 -10.34
C GLY A 335 25.62 13.22 -11.21
N GLY A 336 24.91 14.25 -11.70
CA GLY A 336 25.41 15.31 -12.56
C GLY A 336 25.52 14.90 -14.02
N GLY A 337 26.19 15.73 -14.81
CA GLY A 337 26.34 15.51 -16.25
C GLY A 337 25.50 16.43 -17.11
N SER A 338 25.38 16.15 -18.40
CA SER A 338 24.60 16.91 -19.37
C SER A 338 24.10 16.01 -20.50
N GLY A 339 22.87 16.18 -20.93
CA GLY A 339 22.23 15.37 -21.97
C GLY A 339 21.97 13.94 -21.53
N ASP A 340 21.99 12.99 -22.46
CA ASP A 340 21.80 11.57 -22.13
C ASP A 340 23.07 10.97 -21.52
N VAL A 341 23.00 10.67 -20.23
CA VAL A 341 24.11 10.10 -19.46
C VAL A 341 24.01 8.58 -19.26
N THR A 342 23.05 7.92 -19.86
CA THR A 342 22.72 6.50 -19.65
C THR A 342 23.94 5.60 -19.74
N LYS A 343 24.76 5.75 -20.77
CA LYS A 343 25.95 4.92 -21.01
C LYS A 343 27.16 5.26 -20.15
N THR A 344 27.19 6.43 -19.53
CA THR A 344 28.36 6.95 -18.81
C THR A 344 28.19 7.01 -17.31
N HIS A 345 26.96 7.05 -16.81
CA HIS A 345 26.66 7.28 -15.39
C HIS A 345 26.12 6.05 -14.66
N LEU A 346 25.60 5.04 -15.36
CA LEU A 346 25.25 3.77 -14.75
C LEU A 346 26.49 3.08 -14.21
N ILE A 347 26.58 2.88 -12.89
CA ILE A 347 27.72 2.26 -12.22
C ILE A 347 27.50 0.75 -12.17
N TRP A 348 26.35 0.32 -11.66
CA TRP A 348 25.90 -1.06 -11.66
C TRP A 348 24.38 -1.17 -11.67
N SER A 349 23.85 -2.30 -12.15
CA SER A 349 22.44 -2.61 -12.23
C SER A 349 22.18 -4.07 -11.93
N LEU A 350 21.12 -4.36 -11.17
CA LEU A 350 20.61 -5.70 -10.88
C LEU A 350 19.14 -5.76 -11.33
N ASP A 351 18.90 -6.35 -12.47
CA ASP A 351 17.58 -6.43 -13.11
C ASP A 351 16.82 -7.71 -12.76
N HIS A 352 17.50 -8.71 -12.22
CA HIS A 352 16.96 -10.01 -11.81
C HIS A 352 16.56 -10.10 -10.33
N LYS A 353 16.74 -9.02 -9.56
CA LYS A 353 16.39 -8.94 -8.13
C LYS A 353 15.03 -8.29 -7.96
N THR A 354 14.27 -8.72 -6.97
CA THR A 354 12.90 -8.28 -6.74
C THR A 354 12.83 -7.29 -5.56
N PRO A 355 12.95 -5.98 -5.79
CA PRO A 355 12.78 -4.96 -4.75
C PRO A 355 11.30 -4.74 -4.39
N SER A 356 11.03 -3.79 -3.50
CA SER A 356 9.68 -3.30 -3.25
C SER A 356 9.18 -2.43 -4.41
N ASN A 357 7.89 -2.39 -4.59
CA ASN A 357 7.24 -1.43 -5.47
C ASN A 357 6.95 -0.08 -4.78
N ILE A 358 6.88 -0.03 -3.46
CA ILE A 358 6.47 1.17 -2.68
C ILE A 358 7.58 1.64 -1.74
N ALA A 359 8.10 0.74 -0.88
CA ALA A 359 9.12 1.11 0.09
C ALA A 359 10.43 1.51 -0.61
N SER A 360 10.89 2.74 -0.36
CA SER A 360 12.15 3.25 -0.90
C SER A 360 13.36 2.53 -0.27
N PRO A 361 14.48 2.41 -0.98
CA PRO A 361 15.70 1.82 -0.42
C PRO A 361 16.28 2.70 0.71
N LEU A 362 17.04 2.09 1.60
CA LEU A 362 17.83 2.79 2.62
C LEU A 362 19.31 2.52 2.39
N LEU A 363 20.09 3.59 2.28
CA LEU A 363 21.54 3.50 2.27
C LEU A 363 22.09 3.82 3.66
N TYR A 364 22.74 2.85 4.28
CA TYR A 364 23.30 3.02 5.61
C TYR A 364 24.66 2.34 5.73
N LYS A 365 25.70 3.10 6.08
CA LYS A 365 27.09 2.62 6.25
C LYS A 365 27.57 1.75 5.07
N GLY A 366 27.33 2.22 3.84
CA GLY A 366 27.76 1.54 2.61
C GLY A 366 26.95 0.28 2.23
N ARG A 367 25.82 0.04 2.87
CA ARG A 367 24.88 -1.06 2.59
C ARG A 367 23.53 -0.53 2.16
N LEU A 368 22.98 -1.11 1.09
CA LEU A 368 21.68 -0.78 0.54
C LEU A 368 20.66 -1.81 1.05
N TYR A 369 19.82 -1.38 1.98
CA TYR A 369 18.77 -2.19 2.60
C TYR A 369 17.46 -2.03 1.87
N LEU A 370 16.80 -3.14 1.61
CA LEU A 370 15.48 -3.21 1.01
C LEU A 370 14.54 -4.05 1.87
N VAL A 371 13.28 -3.65 1.89
CA VAL A 371 12.18 -4.44 2.48
C VAL A 371 11.06 -4.53 1.48
N LYS A 372 10.37 -5.66 1.41
CA LYS A 372 9.20 -5.85 0.54
C LYS A 372 8.10 -6.62 1.25
N SER A 373 6.91 -6.54 0.66
CA SER A 373 5.75 -7.33 1.09
C SER A 373 6.08 -8.82 1.13
N GLY A 374 5.46 -9.53 2.07
CA GLY A 374 5.84 -10.88 2.45
C GLY A 374 6.83 -10.94 3.61
N GLY A 375 7.23 -9.80 4.19
CA GLY A 375 8.16 -9.74 5.32
C GLY A 375 9.57 -10.20 4.94
N MET A 376 10.03 -9.79 3.77
CA MET A 376 11.36 -10.12 3.26
C MET A 376 12.27 -8.91 3.23
N SER A 377 13.55 -9.12 3.55
CA SER A 377 14.60 -8.11 3.44
C SER A 377 15.71 -8.60 2.52
N SER A 378 16.29 -7.67 1.77
CA SER A 378 17.51 -7.88 0.99
C SER A 378 18.52 -6.78 1.32
N CYS A 379 19.80 -7.07 1.17
CA CYS A 379 20.87 -6.09 1.37
C CYS A 379 21.98 -6.30 0.36
N TYR A 380 22.49 -5.20 -0.17
CA TYR A 380 23.54 -5.17 -1.16
C TYR A 380 24.67 -4.25 -0.71
N ASP A 381 25.89 -4.56 -1.08
CA ASP A 381 27.01 -3.63 -0.98
C ASP A 381 26.77 -2.47 -1.94
N ALA A 382 26.79 -1.26 -1.43
CA ALA A 382 26.47 -0.07 -2.22
C ALA A 382 27.54 0.21 -3.31
N LYS A 383 28.78 -0.23 -3.11
CA LYS A 383 29.88 0.05 -4.01
C LYS A 383 29.76 -0.69 -5.35
N ASP A 384 29.35 -1.95 -5.31
CA ASP A 384 29.38 -2.83 -6.50
C ASP A 384 28.09 -3.64 -6.72
N GLY A 385 27.08 -3.45 -5.88
CA GLY A 385 25.81 -4.19 -5.94
C GLY A 385 25.91 -5.63 -5.48
N LYS A 386 27.04 -6.08 -4.90
CA LYS A 386 27.20 -7.45 -4.41
C LYS A 386 26.14 -7.79 -3.38
N THR A 387 25.46 -8.90 -3.57
CA THR A 387 24.46 -9.39 -2.63
C THR A 387 25.12 -9.80 -1.30
N LEU A 388 24.70 -9.18 -0.20
CA LEU A 388 25.06 -9.57 1.17
C LEU A 388 24.05 -10.60 1.69
N TRP A 389 22.76 -10.35 1.55
CA TRP A 389 21.68 -11.32 1.66
C TRP A 389 20.51 -10.93 0.76
N ASP A 390 19.70 -11.89 0.35
CA ASP A 390 18.58 -11.68 -0.55
C ASP A 390 17.34 -12.41 -0.07
N ARG A 391 16.20 -11.75 -0.11
CA ARG A 391 14.88 -12.29 0.26
C ARG A 391 14.87 -13.09 1.57
N SER A 392 15.62 -12.60 2.55
CA SER A 392 15.70 -13.22 3.87
C SER A 392 14.49 -12.82 4.70
N ARG A 393 13.86 -13.80 5.36
CA ARG A 393 12.61 -13.58 6.09
C ARG A 393 12.85 -12.87 7.40
N LEU A 394 12.10 -11.79 7.62
CA LEU A 394 12.11 -11.02 8.87
C LEU A 394 11.42 -11.76 10.04
N GLY A 395 10.71 -12.88 9.73
CA GLY A 395 9.89 -13.59 10.70
C GLY A 395 8.67 -12.79 11.16
N ASN A 396 8.27 -11.80 10.38
CA ASN A 396 7.01 -11.07 10.48
C ASN A 396 6.44 -10.91 9.08
N PHE A 397 5.28 -11.50 8.86
CA PHE A 397 4.60 -11.45 7.58
C PHE A 397 3.74 -10.21 7.49
N GLY A 398 3.56 -9.70 6.30
CA GLY A 398 2.69 -8.56 5.99
C GLY A 398 3.27 -7.70 4.89
N ASP A 399 2.53 -6.69 4.50
CA ASP A 399 2.96 -5.69 3.55
C ASP A 399 3.89 -4.69 4.21
N TYR A 400 4.87 -4.22 3.46
CA TYR A 400 5.81 -3.19 3.89
C TYR A 400 5.75 -2.04 2.89
N PHE A 401 4.99 -1.00 3.24
CA PHE A 401 4.86 0.22 2.46
C PHE A 401 5.77 1.33 3.00
N ALA A 402 5.95 1.34 4.31
CA ALA A 402 6.90 2.23 4.98
C ALA A 402 8.33 1.97 4.51
N SER A 403 9.05 3.02 4.16
CA SER A 403 10.48 2.93 3.84
C SER A 403 11.30 2.69 5.10
N PRO A 404 12.37 1.89 5.04
CA PRO A 404 13.28 1.68 6.15
C PRO A 404 13.94 2.98 6.61
N VAL A 405 14.22 3.07 7.93
CA VAL A 405 15.02 4.15 8.52
C VAL A 405 16.10 3.57 9.43
N ALA A 406 17.18 4.32 9.66
CA ALA A 406 18.30 3.83 10.45
C ALA A 406 18.81 4.86 11.45
N ALA A 407 19.26 4.34 12.60
CA ALA A 407 20.02 5.07 13.61
C ALA A 407 20.82 4.08 14.47
N ASP A 408 21.93 4.52 15.06
CA ASP A 408 22.70 3.79 16.09
C ASP A 408 23.06 2.34 15.71
N GLY A 409 23.44 2.12 14.46
CA GLY A 409 23.79 0.77 13.99
C GLY A 409 22.59 -0.17 13.83
N LYS A 410 21.39 0.36 13.72
CA LYS A 410 20.13 -0.40 13.60
C LYS A 410 19.30 0.09 12.41
N VAL A 411 18.57 -0.82 11.82
CA VAL A 411 17.61 -0.55 10.73
C VAL A 411 16.22 -0.93 11.20
N TYR A 412 15.28 -0.01 11.08
CA TYR A 412 13.89 -0.14 11.50
C TYR A 412 13.00 -0.33 10.28
N LEU A 413 12.25 -1.41 10.27
CA LEU A 413 11.38 -1.84 9.17
C LEU A 413 9.93 -1.91 9.68
N ALA A 414 9.11 -0.95 9.32
CA ALA A 414 7.72 -0.90 9.77
C ALA A 414 6.80 -1.60 8.78
N GLY A 415 6.06 -2.59 9.24
CA GLY A 415 5.09 -3.37 8.48
C GLY A 415 3.66 -2.83 8.65
N LYS A 416 2.86 -2.93 7.61
CA LYS A 416 1.44 -2.54 7.60
C LYS A 416 0.65 -3.17 8.74
N ASN A 417 1.01 -4.38 9.16
CA ASN A 417 0.37 -5.09 10.26
C ASN A 417 0.71 -4.56 11.67
N GLY A 418 1.36 -3.40 11.77
CA GLY A 418 1.68 -2.74 13.04
C GLY A 418 2.99 -3.18 13.69
N PHE A 419 3.74 -4.10 13.09
CA PHE A 419 5.01 -4.54 13.62
C PHE A 419 6.17 -3.69 13.09
N ILE A 420 7.11 -3.36 13.98
CA ILE A 420 8.40 -2.79 13.63
C ILE A 420 9.47 -3.84 13.91
N VAL A 421 10.14 -4.29 12.85
CA VAL A 421 11.27 -5.21 12.94
C VAL A 421 12.55 -4.39 12.98
N VAL A 422 13.42 -4.67 13.95
CA VAL A 422 14.71 -4.00 14.10
C VAL A 422 15.82 -4.95 13.72
N LEU A 423 16.63 -4.56 12.73
CA LEU A 423 17.83 -5.30 12.32
C LEU A 423 19.09 -4.64 12.87
N GLU A 424 20.10 -5.44 13.15
CA GLU A 424 21.47 -4.96 13.31
C GLU A 424 22.05 -4.58 11.94
N ASP A 425 22.73 -3.44 11.87
CA ASP A 425 23.48 -3.08 10.69
C ASP A 425 24.71 -3.98 10.52
N GLY A 426 24.83 -4.67 9.40
CA GLY A 426 25.94 -5.60 9.17
C GLY A 426 25.87 -6.35 7.84
N PRO A 427 26.87 -7.19 7.53
CA PRO A 427 26.91 -7.94 6.28
C PRO A 427 26.03 -9.19 6.28
N GLN A 428 25.42 -9.54 7.40
CA GLN A 428 24.49 -10.64 7.56
C GLN A 428 23.22 -10.16 8.25
N MET A 429 22.08 -10.67 7.84
CA MET A 429 20.82 -10.30 8.45
C MET A 429 20.73 -10.85 9.88
N LYS A 430 20.58 -9.93 10.83
CA LYS A 430 20.34 -10.26 12.24
C LYS A 430 19.16 -9.45 12.77
N VAL A 431 18.10 -10.13 13.15
CA VAL A 431 16.91 -9.51 13.77
C VAL A 431 17.19 -9.33 15.25
N LEU A 432 17.15 -8.08 15.72
CA LEU A 432 17.33 -7.70 17.13
C LEU A 432 16.02 -7.74 17.91
N GLY A 433 14.91 -7.38 17.26
CA GLY A 433 13.60 -7.34 17.90
C GLY A 433 12.46 -7.20 16.91
N LYS A 434 11.25 -7.50 17.39
CA LYS A 434 9.97 -7.33 16.67
C LYS A 434 8.99 -6.73 17.65
N HIS A 435 8.48 -5.56 17.33
CA HIS A 435 7.73 -4.72 18.25
C HIS A 435 6.36 -4.42 17.67
N ASP A 436 5.31 -4.79 18.38
CA ASP A 436 3.93 -4.60 17.96
C ASP A 436 3.37 -3.27 18.51
N ILE A 437 3.00 -2.36 17.62
CA ILE A 437 2.32 -1.10 17.96
C ILE A 437 0.79 -1.26 18.01
N GLY A 438 0.27 -2.39 17.52
CA GLY A 438 -1.14 -2.72 17.57
C GLY A 438 -2.02 -1.96 16.56
N GLU A 439 -1.42 -1.14 15.69
CA GLU A 439 -2.13 -0.33 14.69
C GLU A 439 -1.43 -0.40 13.33
N GLU A 440 -2.20 -0.22 12.25
CA GLU A 440 -1.69 -0.22 10.87
C GLU A 440 -0.65 0.89 10.65
N ILE A 441 0.54 0.52 10.15
CA ILE A 441 1.62 1.45 9.82
C ILE A 441 1.84 1.46 8.32
N ILE A 442 1.66 2.62 7.69
CA ILE A 442 1.91 2.84 6.25
C ILE A 442 2.99 3.90 6.05
N ALA A 443 2.97 4.93 6.90
CA ALA A 443 3.95 6.00 6.90
C ALA A 443 5.34 5.51 7.32
N SER A 444 6.37 6.03 6.69
CA SER A 444 7.75 5.79 7.12
C SER A 444 8.00 6.43 8.49
N PRO A 445 8.63 5.73 9.44
CA PRO A 445 8.98 6.31 10.73
C PRO A 445 9.95 7.49 10.59
N SER A 446 9.98 8.37 11.60
CA SER A 446 10.92 9.47 11.71
C SER A 446 11.72 9.32 12.99
N ILE A 447 13.00 9.67 12.97
CA ILE A 447 13.90 9.54 14.13
C ILE A 447 14.58 10.87 14.38
N ALA A 448 14.41 11.41 15.58
CA ALA A 448 15.12 12.60 16.05
C ALA A 448 15.17 12.62 17.58
N ASP A 449 16.23 13.18 18.16
CA ASP A 449 16.39 13.42 19.58
C ASP A 449 16.11 12.18 20.45
N GLU A 450 16.72 11.04 20.09
CA GLU A 450 16.57 9.76 20.79
C GLU A 450 15.13 9.21 20.83
N ARG A 451 14.29 9.68 19.91
CA ARG A 451 12.87 9.29 19.78
C ARG A 451 12.57 8.72 18.40
N LEU A 452 11.72 7.72 18.39
CA LEU A 452 11.12 7.16 17.16
C LEU A 452 9.66 7.62 17.09
N PHE A 453 9.33 8.36 16.05
CA PHE A 453 7.97 8.81 15.76
C PHE A 453 7.34 7.88 14.73
N VAL A 454 6.24 7.26 15.11
CA VAL A 454 5.54 6.29 14.28
C VAL A 454 4.13 6.78 14.03
N ARG A 455 3.84 7.12 12.79
CA ARG A 455 2.49 7.42 12.37
C ARG A 455 1.77 6.15 11.97
N THR A 456 0.67 5.87 12.63
CA THR A 456 -0.33 4.89 12.23
C THR A 456 -1.42 5.57 11.40
N ARG A 457 -2.45 4.85 10.97
CA ARG A 457 -3.54 5.43 10.18
C ARG A 457 -4.18 6.65 10.85
N GLU A 458 -4.46 6.55 12.15
CA GLU A 458 -5.21 7.56 12.91
C GLU A 458 -4.37 8.30 13.95
N ASN A 459 -3.22 7.77 14.35
CA ASN A 459 -2.47 8.23 15.49
C ASN A 459 -1.00 8.49 15.17
N LEU A 460 -0.39 9.32 15.99
CA LEU A 460 1.05 9.51 16.05
C LEU A 460 1.57 9.03 17.41
N PHE A 461 2.54 8.13 17.39
CA PHE A 461 3.24 7.62 18.56
C PHE A 461 4.62 8.24 18.65
N CYS A 462 5.01 8.65 19.83
CA CYS A 462 6.40 8.94 20.18
C CYS A 462 6.93 7.84 21.09
N ILE A 463 7.94 7.14 20.64
CA ILE A 463 8.58 6.02 21.33
C ILE A 463 9.92 6.52 21.85
N ALA A 464 10.11 6.49 23.19
CA ALA A 464 11.32 6.92 23.85
C ALA A 464 11.57 6.08 25.12
N SER A 465 12.83 5.97 25.53
CA SER A 465 13.21 5.26 26.76
C SER A 465 12.54 5.90 27.99
N GLY A 466 11.95 5.07 28.85
CA GLY A 466 11.28 5.53 30.08
C GLY A 466 9.88 6.11 29.85
N GLY A 467 9.31 6.00 28.65
CA GLY A 467 7.94 6.41 28.39
C GLY A 467 6.94 5.57 29.21
N SER A 468 6.03 6.26 29.91
CA SER A 468 5.08 5.64 30.84
C SER A 468 3.83 5.06 30.17
N GLY A 469 3.70 5.18 28.85
CA GLY A 469 2.51 4.72 28.12
C GLY A 469 1.25 5.56 28.29
N ALA A 470 1.36 6.75 28.91
CA ALA A 470 0.21 7.62 29.12
C ALA A 470 -0.28 8.21 27.78
N ALA A 471 -1.47 7.83 27.36
CA ALA A 471 -2.13 8.42 26.20
C ALA A 471 -2.65 9.82 26.57
N LEU A 472 -2.09 10.85 25.96
CA LEU A 472 -2.74 12.18 25.95
C LEU A 472 -3.89 12.11 24.93
N ALA A 473 -5.11 11.96 25.46
CA ALA A 473 -6.30 11.99 24.62
C ALA A 473 -6.57 13.43 24.16
N VAL A 474 -6.33 13.70 22.88
CA VAL A 474 -6.99 14.85 22.24
C VAL A 474 -8.45 14.47 22.05
N ALA A 475 -9.35 15.13 22.80
CA ALA A 475 -10.77 14.87 22.75
C ALA A 475 -11.31 15.25 21.37
N HIS A 476 -11.61 14.27 20.54
CA HIS A 476 -12.49 14.42 19.38
C HIS A 476 -13.87 13.88 19.74
N ALA A 477 -14.90 14.61 19.34
CA ALA A 477 -16.29 14.21 19.50
C ALA A 477 -16.51 12.80 18.95
N LYS A 478 -16.97 11.89 19.79
CA LYS A 478 -17.38 10.54 19.38
C LYS A 478 -18.56 10.70 18.43
N MET A 479 -18.43 10.16 17.23
CA MET A 479 -19.59 9.91 16.37
C MET A 479 -20.57 9.03 17.15
N SER A 480 -21.82 9.47 17.20
CA SER A 480 -22.85 8.76 17.96
C SER A 480 -23.19 7.43 17.31
N ARG A 481 -23.43 6.40 18.12
CA ARG A 481 -23.90 5.08 17.68
C ARG A 481 -25.20 5.13 16.85
N ALA A 482 -25.92 6.24 16.85
CA ALA A 482 -27.16 6.44 16.11
C ALA A 482 -26.96 6.53 14.59
N GLU A 483 -25.81 7.04 14.12
CA GLU A 483 -25.53 7.15 12.67
C GLU A 483 -25.12 5.82 12.03
N ILE A 484 -24.66 4.85 12.81
CA ILE A 484 -24.32 3.50 12.33
C ILE A 484 -25.56 2.62 12.21
N ALA A 485 -26.62 2.93 12.97
CA ALA A 485 -27.82 2.12 13.08
C ALA A 485 -28.88 2.35 12.00
N SER A 486 -28.73 3.33 11.11
CA SER A 486 -29.78 3.72 10.16
C SER A 486 -29.70 3.05 8.78
N ARG A 487 -28.94 1.98 8.63
CA ARG A 487 -28.72 1.36 7.30
C ARG A 487 -29.59 0.11 7.14
N PRO A 488 -30.53 0.07 6.18
CA PRO A 488 -31.27 -1.14 5.88
C PRO A 488 -30.41 -2.11 5.05
N VAL A 489 -30.20 -3.31 5.54
CA VAL A 489 -29.70 -4.44 4.76
C VAL A 489 -30.82 -5.47 4.70
N GLY A 490 -31.49 -5.59 3.56
CA GLY A 490 -32.44 -6.68 3.31
C GLY A 490 -31.73 -7.84 2.64
N GLY A 491 -32.14 -9.07 2.93
CA GLY A 491 -31.63 -10.26 2.27
C GLY A 491 -31.56 -11.50 3.15
N SER A 492 -31.14 -12.61 2.55
CA SER A 492 -30.81 -13.85 3.25
C SER A 492 -29.33 -13.92 3.54
N GLN A 493 -28.96 -14.37 4.71
CA GLN A 493 -27.57 -14.67 5.02
C GLN A 493 -27.31 -16.16 4.92
N VAL A 494 -26.34 -16.51 4.11
CA VAL A 494 -25.79 -17.87 4.07
C VAL A 494 -24.80 -18.01 5.22
N TRP A 495 -25.11 -18.86 6.16
CA TRP A 495 -24.16 -19.23 7.20
C TRP A 495 -23.24 -20.34 6.68
N ASN A 496 -22.04 -19.93 6.26
CA ASN A 496 -20.99 -20.85 5.81
C ASN A 496 -20.13 -21.34 6.99
N GLY A 497 -20.73 -21.44 8.17
CA GLY A 497 -20.08 -21.77 9.44
C GLY A 497 -19.56 -23.19 9.56
N TYR A 498 -19.48 -23.90 8.46
CA TYR A 498 -19.15 -25.30 8.55
C TYR A 498 -17.69 -25.53 8.95
N THR A 499 -16.74 -25.26 8.15
CA THR A 499 -15.34 -25.59 8.46
C THR A 499 -14.65 -24.51 9.27
N GLY A 500 -14.74 -23.28 8.81
CA GLY A 500 -14.05 -22.17 9.38
C GLY A 500 -14.57 -21.77 10.74
N ASP A 501 -15.90 -21.79 10.92
CA ASP A 501 -16.49 -21.46 12.21
C ASP A 501 -16.18 -22.52 13.26
N ALA A 502 -16.23 -23.80 12.88
CA ALA A 502 -15.86 -24.89 13.79
C ALA A 502 -14.36 -24.88 14.13
N LEU A 503 -13.50 -24.51 13.18
CA LEU A 503 -12.07 -24.40 13.39
C LEU A 503 -11.64 -23.12 14.13
N GLY A 504 -12.42 -22.07 14.03
CA GLY A 504 -12.17 -20.81 14.73
C GLY A 504 -12.63 -20.79 16.17
N GLN A 505 -13.50 -21.73 16.56
CA GLN A 505 -14.13 -21.82 17.89
C GLN A 505 -14.00 -23.23 18.43
N GLU A 506 -13.33 -23.43 19.50
CA GLU A 506 -13.20 -24.73 20.17
C GLU A 506 -14.54 -25.20 20.74
N SER A 507 -15.37 -24.28 21.20
CA SER A 507 -16.77 -24.49 21.54
C SER A 507 -17.53 -23.18 21.55
N TRP A 508 -18.61 -23.10 20.81
CA TRP A 508 -19.50 -21.95 20.93
C TRP A 508 -20.53 -22.26 22.02
N SER A 509 -20.58 -21.41 23.03
CA SER A 509 -21.64 -21.43 24.02
C SER A 509 -22.98 -21.08 23.37
N ASP A 510 -24.07 -21.44 24.03
CA ASP A 510 -25.40 -21.03 23.58
C ASP A 510 -25.58 -19.51 23.56
N GLU A 511 -24.93 -18.83 24.47
CA GLU A 511 -24.90 -17.36 24.52
C GLU A 511 -24.19 -16.75 23.30
N GLU A 512 -23.07 -17.32 22.88
CA GLU A 512 -22.35 -16.84 21.70
C GLU A 512 -23.13 -17.10 20.40
N LEU A 513 -23.77 -18.24 20.25
CA LEU A 513 -24.66 -18.53 19.14
C LEU A 513 -25.83 -17.54 19.07
N GLU A 514 -26.44 -17.24 20.19
CA GLU A 514 -27.56 -16.30 20.31
C GLU A 514 -27.13 -14.88 19.95
N LYS A 515 -25.98 -14.44 20.46
CA LYS A 515 -25.38 -13.15 20.13
C LYS A 515 -25.12 -13.00 18.63
N ARG A 516 -24.60 -14.02 17.97
CA ARG A 516 -24.37 -14.01 16.51
C ARG A 516 -25.68 -13.98 15.72
N LEU A 517 -26.66 -14.77 16.12
CA LEU A 517 -27.99 -14.73 15.50
C LEU A 517 -28.65 -13.36 15.70
N GLN A 518 -28.49 -12.77 16.87
CA GLN A 518 -29.01 -11.42 17.12
C GLN A 518 -28.32 -10.39 16.21
N GLN A 519 -27.01 -10.46 15.99
CA GLN A 519 -26.32 -9.61 15.04
C GLN A 519 -26.87 -9.76 13.61
N ILE A 520 -27.14 -10.99 13.18
CA ILE A 520 -27.75 -11.28 11.87
C ILE A 520 -29.17 -10.66 11.80
N LYS A 521 -29.94 -10.79 12.87
CA LYS A 521 -31.29 -10.23 12.97
C LYS A 521 -31.29 -8.69 12.98
N ASP A 522 -30.33 -8.09 13.65
CA ASP A 522 -30.14 -6.62 13.68
C ASP A 522 -29.79 -6.06 12.30
N LEU A 523 -29.14 -6.85 11.46
CA LEU A 523 -28.87 -6.56 10.05
C LEU A 523 -30.09 -6.78 9.14
N LYS A 524 -31.27 -7.15 9.73
CA LYS A 524 -32.54 -7.38 9.01
C LYS A 524 -32.56 -8.60 8.08
N TYR A 525 -31.68 -9.57 8.30
CA TYR A 525 -31.82 -10.87 7.63
C TYR A 525 -32.97 -11.66 8.23
N THR A 526 -33.67 -12.39 7.37
CA THR A 526 -34.84 -13.22 7.75
C THR A 526 -34.55 -14.71 7.59
N THR A 527 -33.53 -15.05 6.84
CA THR A 527 -33.24 -16.45 6.48
C THR A 527 -31.77 -16.77 6.79
N VAL A 528 -31.52 -17.95 7.33
CA VAL A 528 -30.18 -18.51 7.48
C VAL A 528 -30.09 -19.84 6.72
N VAL A 529 -29.00 -20.02 5.97
CA VAL A 529 -28.72 -21.25 5.22
C VAL A 529 -27.68 -22.06 5.98
N VAL A 530 -28.00 -23.25 6.35
CA VAL A 530 -27.16 -24.17 7.14
C VAL A 530 -26.72 -25.34 6.27
N PRO A 531 -25.44 -25.59 6.07
CA PRO A 531 -24.97 -26.75 5.32
C PRO A 531 -25.27 -28.07 6.04
N LYS A 532 -25.58 -29.13 5.28
CA LYS A 532 -25.67 -30.49 5.81
C LYS A 532 -24.29 -31.12 5.91
N PHE A 533 -23.82 -31.39 7.12
CA PHE A 533 -22.51 -32.02 7.32
C PHE A 533 -22.62 -33.53 7.44
N VAL A 534 -21.63 -34.20 6.83
CA VAL A 534 -21.61 -35.65 6.73
C VAL A 534 -20.48 -36.33 7.53
N LYS A 535 -19.43 -35.59 7.95
CA LYS A 535 -18.29 -36.17 8.68
C LYS A 535 -17.61 -35.20 9.66
N PRO A 536 -17.11 -35.67 10.81
CA PRO A 536 -16.31 -34.86 11.72
C PRO A 536 -14.96 -34.48 11.09
N PHE A 537 -14.46 -33.33 11.46
CA PHE A 537 -13.15 -32.83 11.02
C PHE A 537 -12.00 -33.56 11.73
N SER A 538 -11.00 -33.95 10.99
CA SER A 538 -9.71 -34.34 11.56
C SER A 538 -8.88 -33.09 11.93
N ALA A 539 -8.00 -33.23 12.90
CA ALA A 539 -7.14 -32.17 13.39
C ALA A 539 -6.44 -31.38 12.27
N ILE A 540 -6.57 -30.07 12.28
CA ILE A 540 -5.86 -29.16 11.38
C ILE A 540 -4.85 -28.34 12.19
N ARG A 541 -3.59 -28.43 11.81
CA ARG A 541 -2.51 -27.64 12.41
C ARG A 541 -2.31 -26.35 11.62
N VAL A 542 -2.52 -25.21 12.27
CA VAL A 542 -2.22 -23.89 11.72
C VAL A 542 -0.80 -23.52 12.09
N ASP A 543 0.04 -23.30 11.08
CA ASP A 543 1.41 -22.86 11.29
C ASP A 543 1.43 -21.38 11.75
N GLY A 544 2.16 -21.14 12.82
CA GLY A 544 2.29 -19.81 13.39
C GLY A 544 2.99 -18.77 12.53
N ASP A 545 3.73 -19.19 11.51
CA ASP A 545 4.50 -18.30 10.61
C ASP A 545 3.81 -18.05 9.27
N THR A 546 2.51 -18.32 9.18
CA THR A 546 1.73 -18.23 7.94
C THR A 546 0.53 -17.29 8.09
N ALA A 547 -0.17 -17.03 6.99
CA ALA A 547 -1.42 -16.28 7.00
C ALA A 547 -2.48 -16.90 7.92
N GLY A 548 -2.47 -18.23 8.09
CA GLY A 548 -3.31 -18.92 9.08
C GLY A 548 -3.08 -18.41 10.50
N ARG A 549 -1.82 -18.16 10.90
CA ARG A 549 -1.52 -17.56 12.21
C ARG A 549 -2.11 -16.16 12.34
N LYS A 550 -1.99 -15.33 11.30
CA LYS A 550 -2.60 -14.00 11.26
C LYS A 550 -4.12 -14.08 11.51
N ALA A 551 -4.79 -15.02 10.85
CA ALA A 551 -6.25 -15.20 10.97
C ALA A 551 -6.69 -15.75 12.35
N PHE A 552 -5.90 -16.62 12.96
CA PHE A 552 -6.23 -17.30 14.21
C PHE A 552 -5.53 -16.73 15.45
N GLY A 553 -4.69 -15.70 15.30
CA GLY A 553 -3.98 -15.07 16.43
C GLY A 553 -2.92 -15.94 17.08
N GLY A 554 -2.40 -16.95 16.39
CA GLY A 554 -1.35 -17.85 16.88
C GLY A 554 -1.42 -19.25 16.26
N ALA A 555 -0.42 -20.08 16.54
CA ALA A 555 -0.47 -21.51 16.19
C ALA A 555 -1.48 -22.24 17.06
N LYS A 556 -2.47 -22.87 16.45
CA LYS A 556 -3.46 -23.69 17.14
C LYS A 556 -3.55 -25.07 16.50
N THR A 557 -3.85 -26.06 17.31
CA THR A 557 -4.22 -27.40 16.87
C THR A 557 -5.69 -27.59 17.19
N PHE A 558 -6.48 -27.96 16.20
CA PHE A 558 -7.91 -28.24 16.36
C PHE A 558 -8.09 -29.75 16.29
N GLU A 559 -8.50 -30.35 17.39
CA GLU A 559 -8.74 -31.77 17.49
C GLU A 559 -10.21 -32.01 17.81
N ASN A 560 -10.83 -32.93 17.07
CA ASN A 560 -12.18 -33.47 17.37
C ASN A 560 -13.27 -32.43 17.55
N VAL A 561 -13.33 -31.42 16.69
CA VAL A 561 -14.43 -30.43 16.73
C VAL A 561 -15.72 -31.10 16.27
N ASP A 562 -16.73 -31.15 17.12
CA ASP A 562 -18.06 -31.70 16.78
C ASP A 562 -18.91 -30.67 16.02
N VAL A 563 -18.66 -30.58 14.73
CA VAL A 563 -19.37 -29.67 13.82
C VAL A 563 -20.85 -29.98 13.73
N ALA A 564 -21.23 -31.25 13.83
CA ALA A 564 -22.64 -31.68 13.76
C ALA A 564 -23.45 -31.16 14.95
N SER A 565 -22.90 -31.22 16.16
CA SER A 565 -23.50 -30.66 17.36
C SER A 565 -23.66 -29.14 17.29
N ILE A 566 -22.62 -28.42 16.90
CA ILE A 566 -22.67 -26.96 16.74
C ILE A 566 -23.75 -26.58 15.72
N THR A 567 -23.79 -27.26 14.59
CA THR A 567 -24.74 -26.99 13.51
C THR A 567 -26.18 -27.23 13.94
N THR A 568 -26.44 -28.30 14.69
CA THR A 568 -27.77 -28.62 15.22
C THR A 568 -28.23 -27.55 16.20
N ARG A 569 -27.40 -27.18 17.15
CA ARG A 569 -27.68 -26.12 18.12
C ARG A 569 -27.95 -24.78 17.44
N PHE A 570 -27.20 -24.46 16.41
CA PHE A 570 -27.40 -23.24 15.64
C PHE A 570 -28.77 -23.22 14.94
N ARG A 571 -29.17 -24.32 14.29
CA ARG A 571 -30.51 -24.48 13.67
C ARG A 571 -31.63 -24.24 14.65
N GLU A 572 -31.57 -24.94 15.78
CA GLU A 572 -32.59 -24.84 16.80
C GLU A 572 -32.74 -23.42 17.36
N LYS A 573 -31.61 -22.74 17.61
CA LYS A 573 -31.63 -21.35 18.06
C LYS A 573 -32.13 -20.41 16.99
N ALA A 574 -31.68 -20.54 15.76
CA ALA A 574 -32.14 -19.72 14.64
C ALA A 574 -33.65 -19.82 14.44
N ALA A 575 -34.20 -21.05 14.46
CA ALA A 575 -35.63 -21.27 14.36
C ALA A 575 -36.40 -20.65 15.54
N LYS A 576 -35.90 -20.79 16.78
CA LYS A 576 -36.46 -20.14 17.97
C LYS A 576 -36.47 -18.63 17.91
N MET A 577 -35.47 -18.05 17.25
CA MET A 577 -35.36 -16.59 17.05
C MET A 577 -36.18 -16.09 15.85
N GLY A 578 -36.91 -16.96 15.15
CA GLY A 578 -37.82 -16.62 14.07
C GLY A 578 -37.18 -16.48 12.71
N PHE A 579 -36.01 -17.08 12.51
CA PHE A 579 -35.42 -17.18 11.17
C PHE A 579 -36.04 -18.34 10.39
N GLU A 580 -36.18 -18.14 9.07
CA GLU A 580 -36.34 -19.26 8.15
C GLU A 580 -35.00 -19.99 8.05
N VAL A 581 -34.96 -21.28 8.31
CA VAL A 581 -33.74 -22.09 8.26
C VAL A 581 -33.78 -23.00 7.03
N ILE A 582 -32.86 -22.79 6.13
CA ILE A 582 -32.73 -23.59 4.90
C ILE A 582 -31.54 -24.52 5.03
N ASP A 583 -31.76 -25.81 4.86
CA ASP A 583 -30.71 -26.81 4.77
C ASP A 583 -30.20 -26.92 3.33
N ALA A 584 -28.92 -26.68 3.13
CA ALA A 584 -28.28 -26.84 1.83
C ALA A 584 -27.26 -27.98 1.87
N ASP A 585 -27.17 -28.76 0.80
CA ASP A 585 -26.04 -29.65 0.62
C ASP A 585 -24.77 -28.79 0.40
N PRO A 586 -23.67 -29.13 1.07
CA PRO A 586 -22.43 -28.42 0.83
C PRO A 586 -22.04 -28.66 -0.62
N ALA A 587 -22.19 -27.63 -1.46
CA ALA A 587 -21.49 -27.63 -2.74
C ALA A 587 -20.01 -27.86 -2.42
N PRO A 588 -19.29 -28.70 -3.20
CA PRO A 588 -17.87 -28.90 -2.98
C PRO A 588 -17.21 -27.51 -3.02
N GLY A 589 -16.82 -27.04 -1.84
CA GLY A 589 -16.33 -25.68 -1.63
C GLY A 589 -15.14 -25.41 -2.54
N THR A 590 -15.22 -24.35 -3.30
CA THR A 590 -14.07 -23.80 -4.01
C THR A 590 -13.64 -22.51 -3.34
N PHE A 591 -12.32 -22.30 -3.22
CA PHE A 591 -11.76 -21.02 -2.77
C PHE A 591 -11.95 -19.92 -3.80
N LEU A 592 -12.17 -20.29 -5.05
CA LEU A 592 -12.21 -19.35 -6.17
C LEU A 592 -13.54 -18.59 -6.20
N PRO A 593 -13.52 -17.31 -6.59
CA PRO A 593 -14.73 -16.53 -6.75
C PRO A 593 -15.70 -17.19 -7.75
N GLN A 594 -16.97 -17.15 -7.42
CA GLN A 594 -18.05 -17.63 -8.28
C GLN A 594 -18.88 -16.47 -8.78
N MET A 595 -19.56 -16.66 -9.91
CA MET A 595 -20.56 -15.71 -10.38
C MET A 595 -21.83 -15.89 -9.53
N GLU A 596 -22.23 -14.83 -8.83
CA GLU A 596 -23.35 -14.88 -7.89
C GLU A 596 -24.66 -14.37 -8.49
N PHE A 597 -24.60 -13.67 -9.62
CA PHE A 597 -25.76 -13.06 -10.29
C PHE A 597 -25.91 -13.57 -11.72
N THR A 598 -27.15 -13.80 -12.13
CA THR A 598 -27.49 -14.33 -13.46
C THR A 598 -27.72 -13.24 -14.48
N ASP A 599 -28.05 -12.03 -14.04
CA ASP A 599 -28.32 -10.88 -14.91
C ASP A 599 -27.95 -9.55 -14.20
N GLU A 600 -27.66 -8.54 -15.01
CA GLU A 600 -27.22 -7.23 -14.57
C GLU A 600 -28.29 -6.48 -13.76
N LYS A 601 -29.55 -6.62 -14.16
CA LYS A 601 -30.65 -5.93 -13.49
C LYS A 601 -30.83 -6.41 -12.05
N SER A 602 -30.78 -7.71 -11.82
CA SER A 602 -30.87 -8.28 -10.46
C SER A 602 -29.71 -7.79 -9.57
N LEU A 603 -28.52 -7.62 -10.16
CA LEU A 603 -27.38 -7.05 -9.44
C LEU A 603 -27.59 -5.56 -9.15
N ASP A 604 -28.07 -4.80 -10.13
CA ASP A 604 -28.32 -3.36 -9.99
C ASP A 604 -29.40 -3.07 -8.95
N ASP A 605 -30.53 -3.80 -9.01
CA ASP A 605 -31.64 -3.69 -8.06
C ASP A 605 -31.19 -3.91 -6.61
N LEU A 606 -30.16 -4.75 -6.40
CA LEU A 606 -29.62 -5.04 -5.07
C LEU A 606 -28.50 -4.07 -4.65
N ILE A 607 -27.56 -3.80 -5.55
CA ILE A 607 -26.30 -3.12 -5.20
C ILE A 607 -26.44 -1.59 -5.23
N THR A 608 -27.15 -1.04 -6.21
CA THR A 608 -27.27 0.42 -6.34
C THR A 608 -27.92 1.09 -5.13
N PRO A 609 -29.02 0.55 -4.53
CA PRO A 609 -29.57 1.14 -3.31
C PRO A 609 -28.61 1.12 -2.12
N MET A 610 -27.76 0.09 -2.01
CA MET A 610 -26.82 -0.07 -0.90
C MET A 610 -25.51 0.68 -1.11
N CYS A 611 -24.94 0.56 -2.30
CA CYS A 611 -23.57 0.97 -2.58
C CYS A 611 -23.46 2.30 -3.33
N GLY A 612 -24.53 2.75 -3.99
CA GLY A 612 -24.54 3.94 -4.84
C GLY A 612 -24.46 3.62 -6.32
N GLU A 613 -24.67 4.66 -7.13
CA GLU A 613 -24.68 4.54 -8.59
C GLU A 613 -23.34 4.14 -9.17
N GLY A 614 -23.36 3.40 -10.28
CA GLY A 614 -22.20 2.95 -11.02
C GLY A 614 -21.36 1.85 -10.33
N VAL A 615 -21.76 1.39 -9.15
CA VAL A 615 -21.12 0.27 -8.45
C VAL A 615 -21.56 -1.06 -9.05
N ALA A 616 -22.85 -1.23 -9.28
CA ALA A 616 -23.42 -2.46 -9.84
C ALA A 616 -22.87 -2.75 -11.24
N GLU A 617 -22.78 -1.74 -12.10
CA GLU A 617 -22.17 -1.85 -13.43
C GLU A 617 -20.74 -2.41 -13.36
N ARG A 618 -19.89 -1.86 -12.50
CA ARG A 618 -18.52 -2.34 -12.33
C ARG A 618 -18.45 -3.76 -11.77
N MET A 619 -19.30 -4.08 -10.81
CA MET A 619 -19.40 -5.44 -10.28
C MET A 619 -19.88 -6.42 -11.37
N TRP A 620 -20.82 -6.00 -12.23
CA TRP A 620 -21.30 -6.83 -13.32
C TRP A 620 -20.19 -7.17 -14.33
N LEU A 621 -19.40 -6.17 -14.75
CA LEU A 621 -18.23 -6.40 -15.60
C LEU A 621 -17.24 -7.38 -14.95
N GLY A 622 -16.99 -7.22 -13.65
CA GLY A 622 -16.15 -8.15 -12.90
C GLY A 622 -16.73 -9.56 -12.84
N PHE A 623 -18.03 -9.73 -12.61
CA PHE A 623 -18.69 -11.04 -12.61
C PHE A 623 -18.68 -11.72 -13.98
N GLN A 624 -18.77 -10.98 -15.07
CA GLN A 624 -18.61 -11.53 -16.41
C GLN A 624 -17.21 -12.13 -16.61
N GLU A 625 -16.17 -11.46 -16.14
CA GLU A 625 -14.80 -11.98 -16.20
C GLU A 625 -14.61 -13.21 -15.30
N ILE A 626 -15.22 -13.24 -14.12
CA ILE A 626 -15.28 -14.43 -13.25
C ILE A 626 -15.94 -15.60 -13.97
N SER A 627 -17.03 -15.36 -14.72
CA SER A 627 -17.70 -16.39 -15.49
C SER A 627 -16.78 -17.01 -16.54
N LYS A 628 -16.02 -16.19 -17.27
CA LYS A 628 -15.02 -16.67 -18.24
C LYS A 628 -13.91 -17.47 -17.57
N ALA A 629 -13.39 -16.98 -16.45
CA ALA A 629 -12.39 -17.70 -15.64
C ALA A 629 -12.92 -19.07 -15.18
N ASN A 630 -14.16 -19.13 -14.70
CA ASN A 630 -14.79 -20.38 -14.24
C ASN A 630 -15.00 -21.37 -15.38
N GLN A 631 -15.29 -20.90 -16.61
CA GLN A 631 -15.38 -21.77 -17.80
C GLN A 631 -14.02 -22.41 -18.13
N LEU A 632 -12.92 -21.63 -18.05
CA LEU A 632 -11.56 -22.15 -18.25
C LEU A 632 -11.22 -23.22 -17.20
N ILE A 633 -11.51 -22.95 -15.93
CA ILE A 633 -11.27 -23.90 -14.84
C ILE A 633 -12.07 -25.16 -15.03
N LYS A 634 -13.35 -25.04 -15.33
CA LYS A 634 -14.24 -26.21 -15.57
C LYS A 634 -13.72 -27.08 -16.70
N LYS A 635 -13.16 -26.48 -17.74
CA LYS A 635 -12.67 -27.18 -18.94
C LYS A 635 -11.30 -27.83 -18.69
N HIS A 636 -10.36 -27.14 -18.05
CA HIS A 636 -8.94 -27.50 -18.02
C HIS A 636 -8.44 -27.97 -16.65
N ALA A 637 -9.01 -27.47 -15.56
CA ALA A 637 -8.54 -27.75 -14.20
C ALA A 637 -9.70 -27.78 -13.20
N PRO A 638 -10.68 -28.69 -13.32
CA PRO A 638 -11.91 -28.70 -12.51
C PRO A 638 -11.67 -28.83 -11.00
N ASP A 639 -10.48 -29.29 -10.60
CA ASP A 639 -10.06 -29.39 -9.21
C ASP A 639 -9.26 -28.18 -8.71
N LEU A 640 -8.95 -27.22 -9.58
CA LEU A 640 -8.30 -25.99 -9.15
C LEU A 640 -9.20 -25.23 -8.19
N GLY A 641 -8.64 -24.80 -7.07
CA GLY A 641 -9.42 -24.13 -6.01
C GLY A 641 -10.07 -25.08 -5.01
N ARG A 642 -9.92 -26.38 -5.16
CA ARG A 642 -10.29 -27.37 -4.12
C ARG A 642 -9.06 -27.69 -3.27
N PRO A 643 -9.18 -27.69 -1.93
CA PRO A 643 -8.05 -27.98 -1.07
C PRO A 643 -7.68 -29.47 -1.16
N SER A 644 -6.59 -29.78 -1.87
CA SER A 644 -6.00 -31.11 -1.85
C SER A 644 -4.51 -31.01 -1.51
N PRO A 645 -3.92 -32.01 -0.85
CA PRO A 645 -2.51 -31.96 -0.44
C PRO A 645 -1.51 -31.82 -1.60
N ASP A 646 -1.95 -32.14 -2.80
CA ASP A 646 -1.14 -32.13 -4.04
C ASP A 646 -1.58 -31.06 -5.05
N MET A 647 -2.51 -30.15 -4.64
CA MET A 647 -3.12 -29.19 -5.56
C MET A 647 -2.12 -28.37 -6.39
N PHE A 648 -0.93 -28.12 -5.86
CA PHE A 648 0.16 -27.43 -6.57
C PHE A 648 1.35 -28.35 -6.88
N THR A 649 1.65 -29.29 -5.98
CA THR A 649 2.83 -30.14 -6.15
C THR A 649 2.73 -31.06 -7.36
N ARG A 650 1.53 -31.43 -7.80
CA ARG A 650 1.31 -32.17 -9.06
C ARG A 650 1.78 -31.43 -10.31
N HIS A 651 1.92 -30.10 -10.25
CA HIS A 651 2.42 -29.30 -11.36
C HIS A 651 3.95 -29.08 -11.34
N LEU A 652 4.61 -29.44 -10.23
CA LEU A 652 6.07 -29.24 -10.07
C LEU A 652 6.92 -30.08 -11.03
N ASP A 653 6.44 -31.24 -11.42
CA ASP A 653 7.17 -32.19 -12.28
C ASP A 653 6.58 -32.22 -13.70
N SER A 654 5.65 -31.31 -14.02
CA SER A 654 5.13 -31.17 -15.37
C SER A 654 6.24 -30.68 -16.30
N LYS A 655 6.43 -31.40 -17.40
CA LYS A 655 7.35 -31.03 -18.50
C LYS A 655 6.62 -30.30 -19.62
N GLU A 656 5.35 -30.00 -19.43
CA GLU A 656 4.53 -29.31 -20.42
C GLU A 656 4.83 -27.81 -20.41
N PRO A 657 4.86 -27.18 -21.58
CA PRO A 657 4.98 -25.72 -21.66
C PRO A 657 3.78 -25.05 -20.99
N LEU A 658 3.94 -23.79 -20.60
CA LEU A 658 2.87 -22.99 -20.00
C LEU A 658 1.63 -23.00 -20.92
N PRO A 659 0.50 -23.57 -20.47
CA PRO A 659 -0.70 -23.60 -21.28
C PRO A 659 -1.32 -22.21 -21.41
N GLU A 660 -1.79 -21.87 -22.60
CA GLU A 660 -2.41 -20.56 -22.86
C GLU A 660 -3.59 -20.25 -21.93
N TRP A 661 -4.38 -21.26 -21.56
CA TRP A 661 -5.52 -21.07 -20.65
C TRP A 661 -5.10 -20.54 -19.26
N VAL A 662 -3.90 -20.81 -18.80
CA VAL A 662 -3.39 -20.29 -17.51
C VAL A 662 -3.15 -18.79 -17.60
N THR A 663 -2.59 -18.33 -18.72
CA THR A 663 -2.40 -16.91 -18.99
C THR A 663 -3.74 -16.19 -19.14
N GLN A 664 -4.69 -16.82 -19.86
CA GLN A 664 -6.05 -16.29 -20.00
C GLN A 664 -6.77 -16.22 -18.64
N LEU A 665 -6.66 -17.26 -17.82
CA LEU A 665 -7.23 -17.30 -16.47
C LEU A 665 -6.73 -16.15 -15.61
N LYS A 666 -5.42 -15.95 -15.59
CA LYS A 666 -4.77 -14.85 -14.88
C LYS A 666 -5.26 -13.48 -15.36
N THR A 667 -5.42 -13.31 -16.68
CA THR A 667 -5.92 -12.06 -17.28
C THR A 667 -7.36 -11.79 -16.87
N HIS A 668 -8.23 -12.80 -16.88
CA HIS A 668 -9.62 -12.64 -16.43
C HIS A 668 -9.71 -12.26 -14.96
N TYR A 669 -8.91 -12.87 -14.08
CA TYR A 669 -8.89 -12.48 -12.67
C TYR A 669 -8.31 -11.08 -12.45
N LEU A 670 -7.30 -10.67 -13.22
CA LEU A 670 -6.75 -9.31 -13.16
C LEU A 670 -7.80 -8.27 -13.55
N THR A 671 -8.53 -8.54 -14.64
CA THR A 671 -9.59 -7.64 -15.11
C THR A 671 -10.73 -7.57 -14.10
N ALA A 672 -11.21 -8.73 -13.62
CA ALA A 672 -12.25 -8.78 -12.60
C ALA A 672 -11.83 -8.03 -11.32
N MET A 673 -10.63 -8.27 -10.84
CA MET A 673 -10.06 -7.59 -9.68
C MET A 673 -10.06 -6.06 -9.86
N SER A 674 -9.65 -5.60 -11.02
CA SER A 674 -9.64 -4.16 -11.35
C SER A 674 -11.04 -3.57 -11.31
N GLU A 675 -12.04 -4.26 -11.86
CA GLU A 675 -13.43 -3.78 -11.84
C GLU A 675 -14.01 -3.75 -10.42
N PHE A 676 -13.70 -4.72 -9.57
CA PHE A 676 -14.15 -4.69 -8.18
C PHE A 676 -13.43 -3.65 -7.32
N TYR A 677 -12.16 -3.35 -7.58
CA TYR A 677 -11.50 -2.21 -6.95
C TYR A 677 -12.12 -0.89 -7.41
N ARG A 678 -12.47 -0.74 -8.67
CA ARG A 678 -13.23 0.42 -9.18
C ARG A 678 -14.63 0.52 -8.56
N ALA A 679 -15.33 -0.60 -8.42
CA ALA A 679 -16.59 -0.65 -7.68
C ALA A 679 -16.40 -0.17 -6.24
N ASN A 680 -15.31 -0.59 -5.57
CA ASN A 680 -15.01 -0.18 -4.22
C ASN A 680 -14.74 1.33 -4.09
N THR A 681 -14.07 1.93 -5.06
CA THR A 681 -13.83 3.39 -5.05
C THR A 681 -15.14 4.17 -5.23
N ARG A 682 -16.09 3.63 -6.00
CA ARG A 682 -17.42 4.24 -6.23
C ARG A 682 -18.40 4.02 -5.09
N ALA A 683 -18.18 2.98 -4.30
CA ALA A 683 -19.10 2.61 -3.25
C ALA A 683 -19.17 3.68 -2.15
N ARG A 684 -20.39 3.92 -1.63
CA ARG A 684 -20.59 4.72 -0.42
C ARG A 684 -19.74 4.15 0.72
N GLU A 685 -19.23 4.99 1.59
CA GLU A 685 -18.29 4.59 2.64
C GLU A 685 -18.74 3.36 3.43
N GLY A 686 -20.01 3.33 3.84
CA GLY A 686 -20.58 2.19 4.56
C GLY A 686 -20.66 0.86 3.81
N SER A 687 -20.57 0.89 2.48
CA SER A 687 -20.66 -0.30 1.62
C SER A 687 -19.31 -0.75 1.09
N ARG A 688 -18.26 0.05 1.27
CA ARG A 688 -16.91 -0.27 0.79
C ARG A 688 -16.37 -1.58 1.32
N THR A 689 -16.78 -1.98 2.52
CA THR A 689 -16.40 -3.28 3.09
C THR A 689 -16.87 -4.44 2.23
N LEU A 690 -18.06 -4.34 1.61
CA LEU A 690 -18.59 -5.38 0.73
C LEU A 690 -17.80 -5.46 -0.58
N THR A 691 -17.63 -4.34 -1.25
CA THR A 691 -16.91 -4.29 -2.54
C THR A 691 -15.43 -4.64 -2.38
N LEU A 692 -14.80 -4.21 -1.28
CA LEU A 692 -13.42 -4.56 -0.96
C LEU A 692 -13.25 -6.06 -0.69
N TYR A 693 -14.24 -6.69 -0.06
CA TYR A 693 -14.22 -8.13 0.15
C TYR A 693 -14.12 -8.91 -1.17
N TYR A 694 -14.95 -8.55 -2.16
CA TYR A 694 -14.86 -9.16 -3.50
C TYR A 694 -13.55 -8.85 -4.20
N ALA A 695 -13.09 -7.60 -4.13
CA ALA A 695 -11.81 -7.20 -4.72
C ALA A 695 -10.65 -8.03 -4.13
N LYS A 696 -10.62 -8.22 -2.82
CA LYS A 696 -9.60 -9.04 -2.13
C LYS A 696 -9.71 -10.54 -2.45
N LYS A 697 -10.91 -11.07 -2.61
CA LYS A 697 -11.11 -12.44 -3.11
C LYS A 697 -10.60 -12.63 -4.55
N LEU A 698 -10.72 -11.62 -5.38
CA LEU A 698 -10.19 -11.65 -6.74
C LEU A 698 -8.67 -11.46 -6.78
N GLU A 699 -8.13 -10.63 -5.90
CA GLU A 699 -6.68 -10.53 -5.69
C GLU A 699 -6.09 -11.89 -5.26
N PHE A 700 -6.76 -12.60 -4.36
CA PHE A 700 -6.43 -13.97 -4.02
C PHE A 700 -6.43 -14.89 -5.25
N ALA A 701 -7.49 -14.86 -6.06
CA ALA A 701 -7.61 -15.71 -7.25
C ALA A 701 -6.54 -15.38 -8.31
N PHE A 702 -6.21 -14.11 -8.50
CA PHE A 702 -5.13 -13.67 -9.36
C PHE A 702 -3.77 -14.21 -8.90
N HIS A 703 -3.47 -14.12 -7.62
CA HIS A 703 -2.22 -14.66 -7.08
C HIS A 703 -2.17 -16.20 -7.13
N LEU A 704 -3.31 -16.87 -7.00
CA LEU A 704 -3.39 -18.32 -7.19
C LEU A 704 -3.08 -18.73 -8.64
N ALA A 705 -3.64 -18.01 -9.62
CA ALA A 705 -3.35 -18.20 -11.03
C ALA A 705 -1.87 -17.88 -11.35
N SER A 706 -1.31 -16.86 -10.72
CA SER A 706 0.12 -16.52 -10.84
C SER A 706 1.02 -17.60 -10.23
N CYS A 707 0.60 -18.23 -9.13
CA CYS A 707 1.31 -19.39 -8.57
C CYS A 707 1.34 -20.54 -9.60
N LEU A 708 0.20 -20.85 -10.19
CA LEU A 708 0.10 -21.91 -11.21
C LEU A 708 0.97 -21.60 -12.43
N GLU A 709 0.95 -20.37 -12.94
CA GLU A 709 1.82 -19.92 -14.03
C GLU A 709 3.30 -20.13 -13.70
N ASN A 710 3.74 -19.74 -12.51
CA ASN A 710 5.11 -19.90 -12.07
C ASN A 710 5.52 -21.38 -11.91
N LEU A 711 4.58 -22.25 -11.54
CA LEU A 711 4.86 -23.70 -11.48
C LEU A 711 5.12 -24.30 -12.86
N TYR A 712 4.38 -23.89 -13.90
CA TYR A 712 4.68 -24.30 -15.29
C TYR A 712 6.02 -23.74 -15.77
N LYS A 713 6.35 -22.48 -15.45
CA LYS A 713 7.65 -21.88 -15.77
C LYS A 713 8.83 -22.51 -15.01
N ALA A 714 8.57 -23.20 -13.90
CA ALA A 714 9.61 -23.90 -13.13
C ALA A 714 10.29 -25.04 -13.91
N HIS A 715 9.73 -25.44 -15.04
CA HIS A 715 10.40 -26.35 -15.97
C HIS A 715 11.65 -25.72 -16.62
N GLU A 716 11.61 -24.42 -16.92
CA GLU A 716 12.68 -23.69 -17.61
C GLU A 716 13.69 -23.08 -16.64
N THR A 717 13.20 -22.51 -15.55
CA THR A 717 13.98 -21.75 -14.54
C THR A 717 13.62 -22.19 -13.13
N ARG A 718 14.02 -23.42 -12.75
CA ARG A 718 13.49 -24.14 -11.58
C ARG A 718 13.53 -23.36 -10.26
N ALA A 719 14.67 -22.80 -9.90
CA ALA A 719 14.82 -22.15 -8.59
C ALA A 719 14.02 -20.83 -8.49
N GLU A 720 14.15 -19.95 -9.49
CA GLU A 720 13.47 -18.66 -9.51
C GLU A 720 11.96 -18.80 -9.62
N SER A 721 11.49 -19.69 -10.49
CA SER A 721 10.05 -19.90 -10.68
C SER A 721 9.41 -20.58 -9.48
N LEU A 722 10.10 -21.46 -8.76
CA LEU A 722 9.60 -22.02 -7.50
C LEU A 722 9.51 -20.97 -6.39
N ASP A 723 10.50 -20.10 -6.29
CA ASP A 723 10.45 -19.00 -5.33
C ASP A 723 9.32 -18.03 -5.66
N ALA A 724 9.11 -17.70 -6.94
CA ALA A 724 7.99 -16.89 -7.40
C ALA A 724 6.63 -17.56 -7.18
N ALA A 725 6.53 -18.88 -7.32
CA ALA A 725 5.32 -19.62 -6.99
C ALA A 725 5.01 -19.59 -5.48
N VAL A 726 6.02 -19.77 -4.63
CA VAL A 726 5.88 -19.66 -3.17
C VAL A 726 5.48 -18.25 -2.77
N GLU A 727 6.04 -17.22 -3.41
CA GLU A 727 5.64 -15.84 -3.18
C GLU A 727 4.19 -15.58 -3.61
N SER A 728 3.80 -16.09 -4.77
CA SER A 728 2.43 -15.92 -5.27
C SER A 728 1.39 -16.55 -4.36
N ILE A 729 1.60 -17.78 -3.88
CA ILE A 729 0.66 -18.42 -2.94
C ILE A 729 0.67 -17.74 -1.56
N TYR A 730 1.79 -17.18 -1.14
CA TYR A 730 1.86 -16.37 0.06
C TYR A 730 1.01 -15.09 -0.08
N ASN A 731 1.12 -14.38 -1.21
CA ASN A 731 0.33 -13.20 -1.49
C ASN A 731 -1.17 -13.54 -1.58
N ALA A 732 -1.52 -14.69 -2.17
CA ALA A 732 -2.88 -15.19 -2.18
C ALA A 732 -3.44 -15.36 -0.75
N LEU A 733 -2.69 -16.03 0.13
CA LEU A 733 -3.08 -16.19 1.53
C LEU A 733 -3.23 -14.86 2.26
N ASN A 734 -2.37 -13.90 1.97
CA ASN A 734 -2.43 -12.55 2.55
C ASN A 734 -3.71 -11.81 2.12
N SER A 735 -4.03 -11.81 0.83
CA SER A 735 -5.23 -11.17 0.30
C SER A 735 -6.49 -11.79 0.90
N LEU A 736 -6.52 -13.13 1.05
CA LEU A 736 -7.63 -13.81 1.70
C LEU A 736 -7.73 -13.51 3.20
N ALA A 737 -6.59 -13.38 3.90
CA ALA A 737 -6.56 -13.01 5.30
C ALA A 737 -7.02 -11.57 5.55
N ASP A 738 -6.70 -10.64 4.63
CA ASP A 738 -7.19 -9.27 4.68
C ASP A 738 -8.70 -9.17 4.41
N ALA A 739 -9.25 -10.10 3.62
CA ALA A 739 -10.68 -10.20 3.35
C ALA A 739 -11.46 -10.96 4.42
N ALA A 740 -10.79 -11.73 5.29
CA ALA A 740 -11.45 -12.64 6.23
C ALA A 740 -12.41 -11.92 7.17
N ARG A 741 -13.68 -12.28 7.13
CA ARG A 741 -14.75 -11.69 7.94
C ARG A 741 -15.18 -12.58 9.10
N ASP A 742 -15.14 -13.88 8.88
CA ASP A 742 -15.65 -14.86 9.81
C ASP A 742 -14.74 -16.09 9.92
N SER A 743 -15.16 -17.05 10.70
CA SER A 743 -14.40 -18.28 10.93
C SER A 743 -14.35 -19.18 9.70
N SER A 744 -15.31 -19.06 8.75
CA SER A 744 -15.30 -19.82 7.51
C SER A 744 -14.15 -19.39 6.60
N ASP A 745 -13.96 -18.07 6.44
CA ASP A 745 -12.81 -17.53 5.72
C ASP A 745 -11.48 -17.97 6.37
N ARG A 746 -11.42 -17.95 7.70
CA ARG A 746 -10.23 -18.42 8.46
C ARG A 746 -9.95 -19.89 8.25
N GLY A 747 -11.00 -20.74 8.18
CA GLY A 747 -10.87 -22.15 7.87
C GLY A 747 -10.33 -22.39 6.47
N ALA A 748 -10.80 -21.63 5.48
CA ALA A 748 -10.27 -21.66 4.12
C ALA A 748 -8.78 -21.29 4.07
N ILE A 749 -8.37 -20.27 4.81
CA ILE A 749 -6.95 -19.88 4.92
C ILE A 749 -6.12 -21.02 5.52
N ALA A 750 -6.60 -21.65 6.59
CA ALA A 750 -5.90 -22.76 7.24
C ALA A 750 -5.71 -23.94 6.28
N LEU A 751 -6.74 -24.33 5.56
CA LEU A 751 -6.68 -25.43 4.59
C LEU A 751 -5.73 -25.14 3.44
N LEU A 752 -5.77 -23.92 2.90
CA LEU A 752 -4.88 -23.51 1.82
C LEU A 752 -3.42 -23.43 2.29
N ASN A 753 -3.19 -22.99 3.52
CA ASN A 753 -1.88 -23.01 4.13
C ASN A 753 -1.30 -24.42 4.23
N GLU A 754 -2.09 -25.39 4.71
CA GLU A 754 -1.65 -26.78 4.89
C GLU A 754 -1.46 -27.51 3.56
N ASN A 755 -2.38 -27.34 2.63
CA ASN A 755 -2.43 -28.11 1.39
C ASN A 755 -1.75 -27.41 0.20
N GLY A 756 -1.55 -26.10 0.26
CA GLY A 756 -0.94 -25.31 -0.80
C GLY A 756 0.44 -24.75 -0.43
N TYR A 757 0.48 -23.83 0.49
CA TYR A 757 1.69 -23.05 0.81
C TYR A 757 2.82 -23.92 1.39
N ARG A 758 2.54 -24.71 2.43
CA ARG A 758 3.57 -25.52 3.11
C ARG A 758 4.19 -26.58 2.22
N PRO A 759 3.43 -27.35 1.42
CA PRO A 759 4.02 -28.29 0.46
C PRO A 759 4.94 -27.62 -0.56
N LEU A 760 4.53 -26.48 -1.13
CA LEU A 760 5.35 -25.72 -2.07
C LEU A 760 6.61 -25.16 -1.43
N LEU A 761 6.51 -24.60 -0.24
CA LEU A 761 7.66 -24.10 0.51
C LEU A 761 8.66 -25.21 0.80
N LYS A 762 8.18 -26.43 1.14
CA LYS A 762 9.02 -27.61 1.35
C LYS A 762 9.70 -28.04 0.05
N ALA A 763 8.98 -28.03 -1.07
CA ALA A 763 9.54 -28.35 -2.38
C ALA A 763 10.60 -27.34 -2.81
N ALA A 764 10.35 -26.04 -2.67
CA ALA A 764 11.32 -25.00 -2.99
C ALA A 764 12.61 -25.10 -2.16
N ARG A 765 12.48 -25.42 -0.86
CA ARG A 765 13.65 -25.64 0.03
C ARG A 765 14.50 -26.88 -0.33
N ARG A 766 13.92 -27.90 -0.92
CA ARG A 766 14.65 -29.11 -1.36
C ARG A 766 15.43 -28.90 -2.66
N ASN A 767 15.05 -27.91 -3.44
CA ASN A 767 15.66 -27.59 -4.73
C ASN A 767 16.66 -26.42 -4.67
N ARG A 768 16.92 -25.90 -3.49
CA ARG A 768 18.03 -25.00 -3.16
C ARG A 768 19.22 -25.80 -2.64
#